data_95d61bd41857669d65f726c686f71454
#
_entry.id   95d61bd41857669d65f726c686f71454
#
_cell.length_a   1.000
_cell.length_b   1.000
_cell.length_c   1.000
_cell.angle_alpha   90.00
_cell.angle_beta   90.00
_cell.angle_gamma   90.00
#
_symmetry.space_group_name_H-M   'P 1'
#
loop_
_entity.id
_entity.type
_entity.pdbx_description
1 polymer ?
#
loop_
_entity_poly.entity_id
_entity_poly.type
_entity_poly.pdbx_seq_one_letter_code
_entity_poly.pdbx_strand_id
1 'polypeptide(L)'
;MRLLPWLLAPVALALARLLPADGVGLALRLGAATACLLLPGVLVSRALGVGGFAGAFAWAMTAIFGATAVMFAVHGSLWLALILLAVLALVVLPFAGRRPAEPSLWRAGVLVLGIAAGISLWWVSRYDGDAFFHLARIQKLLAFDSLSLRTVDEFRDGGLHPGYAFPLWHAVVAMISRLAGVGAPSTVLHAPTVLLPISFVLVYEAGAILFRSRWAGVAAALAEFALIGLSPGHGGSYSSLALPASASRLLLLPALLALVFAYVREPSAGLLASVAGASLVMTLVHPSYSVLLAIGLAGFLLVRAVLDVRHDIPHIAAALAAIVVPASLVVLWLLPLVRETASHNPSRAELRRAFAGYGQELDVFGLHSYRLSPELFGRAGAVAVASLALLPLAVFAHRRMWGAFVLGSMLATLMIALLPFVFPYFADAISLSQARRIIAFSPRPFVLVGGALVLAGWLRWALLPVALAAGIAVQLAYPGDFGTPYRFVNGGPRLLTWIAFGAAIAALLAAGILGRRIPEIQGSPAIAAAAVVCFLIPVAVHGYSHWTRSPTARLGLPQKLVAAVHREVPKGDVVFSDALTAYELGAFAPVYVNAAPTSHVADTKANRPTARLKDARRFFRDRGPLSLPRSYGAHWLLVDRRRVGNVRFRLPRVYVGSR
;
A
#
# COMPACT_ATOMS: atom_id res chain seq x y z
N MET A 1 -1.41 23.03 11.23
CA MET A 1 -2.76 22.50 11.53
C MET A 1 -3.28 23.11 12.82
N ARG A 2 -4.56 23.49 12.92
CA ARG A 2 -5.16 23.89 14.20
C ARG A 2 -5.22 22.68 15.13
N LEU A 3 -4.89 22.83 16.41
CA LEU A 3 -4.90 21.73 17.38
C LEU A 3 -6.31 21.36 17.83
N LEU A 4 -7.19 22.35 17.98
CA LEU A 4 -8.52 22.13 18.55
C LEU A 4 -9.31 20.95 17.92
N PRO A 5 -9.40 20.80 16.57
CA PRO A 5 -10.12 19.66 15.99
C PRO A 5 -9.52 18.29 16.37
N TRP A 6 -8.21 18.25 16.60
CA TRP A 6 -7.52 17.03 16.99
C TRP A 6 -7.71 16.71 18.47
N LEU A 7 -7.72 17.72 19.34
CA LEU A 7 -8.01 17.55 20.76
C LEU A 7 -9.46 17.15 21.02
N LEU A 8 -10.36 17.47 20.10
CA LEU A 8 -11.76 17.02 20.14
C LEU A 8 -11.96 15.59 19.63
N ALA A 9 -10.94 14.95 19.02
CA ALA A 9 -11.06 13.60 18.47
C ALA A 9 -11.52 12.54 19.50
N PRO A 10 -11.01 12.52 20.76
CA PRO A 10 -11.53 11.59 21.77
C PRO A 10 -13.00 11.81 22.11
N VAL A 11 -13.45 13.07 22.16
CA VAL A 11 -14.88 13.41 22.39
C VAL A 11 -15.72 12.96 21.21
N ALA A 12 -15.26 13.23 19.99
CA ALA A 12 -15.92 12.75 18.77
C ALA A 12 -16.02 11.21 18.74
N LEU A 13 -14.99 10.51 19.20
CA LEU A 13 -15.00 9.05 19.33
C LEU A 13 -16.03 8.58 20.35
N ALA A 14 -16.08 9.21 21.53
CA ALA A 14 -17.06 8.86 22.55
C ALA A 14 -18.50 9.03 22.04
N LEU A 15 -18.77 10.16 21.36
CA LEU A 15 -20.08 10.43 20.76
C LEU A 15 -20.38 9.46 19.60
N ALA A 16 -19.42 9.18 18.72
CA ALA A 16 -19.60 8.24 17.63
C ALA A 16 -19.95 6.83 18.12
N ARG A 17 -19.40 6.40 19.24
CA ARG A 17 -19.70 5.08 19.84
C ARG A 17 -21.14 4.94 20.36
N LEU A 18 -21.87 6.03 20.53
CA LEU A 18 -23.32 5.98 20.84
C LEU A 18 -24.17 5.66 19.61
N LEU A 19 -23.64 5.84 18.40
CA LEU A 19 -24.34 5.53 17.16
C LEU A 19 -24.33 4.01 16.89
N PRO A 20 -25.19 3.47 16.00
CA PRO A 20 -25.14 2.09 15.54
C PRO A 20 -23.77 1.69 14.97
N ALA A 21 -23.39 0.41 15.09
CA ALA A 21 -22.13 -0.12 14.57
C ALA A 21 -22.21 -0.55 13.08
N ASP A 22 -23.12 0.05 12.32
CA ASP A 22 -23.38 -0.18 10.91
C ASP A 22 -23.59 1.14 10.16
N GLY A 23 -23.69 1.09 8.85
CA GLY A 23 -23.95 2.25 7.99
C GLY A 23 -23.10 3.48 8.32
N VAL A 24 -23.74 4.63 8.42
CA VAL A 24 -23.10 5.92 8.72
C VAL A 24 -22.46 5.91 10.12
N GLY A 25 -23.10 5.26 11.11
CA GLY A 25 -22.57 5.16 12.46
C GLY A 25 -21.22 4.42 12.47
N LEU A 26 -21.09 3.33 11.72
CA LEU A 26 -19.81 2.62 11.55
C LEU A 26 -18.74 3.52 10.92
N ALA A 27 -19.08 4.26 9.85
CA ALA A 27 -18.13 5.17 9.21
C ALA A 27 -17.63 6.26 10.17
N LEU A 28 -18.53 6.85 10.98
CA LEU A 28 -18.18 7.87 11.98
C LEU A 28 -17.31 7.27 13.11
N ARG A 29 -17.61 6.06 13.59
CA ARG A 29 -16.79 5.35 14.58
C ARG A 29 -15.38 5.11 14.07
N LEU A 30 -15.23 4.59 12.83
CA LEU A 30 -13.93 4.33 12.22
C LEU A 30 -13.14 5.64 11.97
N GLY A 31 -13.82 6.69 11.50
CA GLY A 31 -13.21 8.00 11.27
C GLY A 31 -12.69 8.64 12.55
N ALA A 32 -13.52 8.65 13.61
CA ALA A 32 -13.13 9.19 14.91
C ALA A 32 -12.00 8.37 15.56
N ALA A 33 -12.05 7.04 15.47
CA ALA A 33 -10.98 6.17 15.95
C ALA A 33 -9.66 6.43 15.22
N THR A 34 -9.71 6.60 13.90
CA THR A 34 -8.54 6.95 13.09
C THR A 34 -7.98 8.31 13.49
N ALA A 35 -8.82 9.32 13.70
CA ALA A 35 -8.40 10.65 14.16
C ALA A 35 -7.72 10.59 15.54
N CYS A 36 -8.26 9.79 16.49
CA CYS A 36 -7.63 9.57 17.79
C CYS A 36 -6.22 8.95 17.67
N LEU A 37 -6.03 7.97 16.76
CA LEU A 37 -4.72 7.36 16.53
C LEU A 37 -3.72 8.31 15.88
N LEU A 38 -4.17 9.30 15.12
CA LEU A 38 -3.31 10.31 14.51
C LEU A 38 -2.91 11.42 15.50
N LEU A 39 -3.66 11.62 16.59
CA LEU A 39 -3.43 12.71 17.55
C LEU A 39 -2.00 12.74 18.12
N PRO A 40 -1.40 11.65 18.63
CA PRO A 40 -0.02 11.68 19.13
C PRO A 40 0.98 12.18 18.08
N GLY A 41 0.82 11.73 16.82
CA GLY A 41 1.66 12.16 15.70
C GLY A 41 1.51 13.66 15.37
N VAL A 42 0.29 14.20 15.44
CA VAL A 42 0.05 15.65 15.28
C VAL A 42 0.81 16.43 16.34
N LEU A 43 0.77 15.98 17.60
CA LEU A 43 1.44 16.65 18.72
C LEU A 43 2.96 16.57 18.57
N VAL A 44 3.51 15.39 18.29
CA VAL A 44 4.96 15.17 18.06
C VAL A 44 5.47 15.99 16.88
N SER A 45 4.78 15.95 15.74
CA SER A 45 5.13 16.73 14.55
C SER A 45 5.22 18.23 14.87
N ARG A 46 4.28 18.74 15.64
CA ARG A 46 4.28 20.14 16.08
C ARG A 46 5.41 20.47 17.06
N ALA A 47 5.67 19.58 18.02
CA ALA A 47 6.76 19.75 18.97
C ALA A 47 8.13 19.81 18.25
N LEU A 48 8.29 19.04 17.18
CA LEU A 48 9.48 19.03 16.33
C LEU A 48 9.52 20.18 15.30
N GLY A 49 8.49 21.02 15.24
CA GLY A 49 8.40 22.11 14.27
C GLY A 49 8.18 21.64 12.82
N VAL A 50 7.76 20.39 12.62
CA VAL A 50 7.48 19.82 11.29
C VAL A 50 6.07 20.22 10.88
N GLY A 51 5.96 20.92 9.76
CA GLY A 51 4.68 21.33 9.16
C GLY A 51 4.04 20.22 8.34
N GLY A 52 2.75 20.45 7.98
CA GLY A 52 2.04 19.56 7.06
C GLY A 52 1.36 18.37 7.74
N PHE A 53 0.49 17.71 6.97
CA PHE A 53 -0.20 16.50 7.42
C PHE A 53 0.68 15.25 7.28
N ALA A 54 1.58 15.25 6.28
CA ALA A 54 2.54 14.16 6.07
C ALA A 54 3.44 13.94 7.29
N GLY A 55 3.93 15.03 7.92
CA GLY A 55 4.69 14.95 9.17
C GLY A 55 3.87 14.37 10.33
N ALA A 56 2.62 14.83 10.48
CA ALA A 56 1.72 14.33 11.51
C ALA A 56 1.41 12.83 11.31
N PHE A 57 1.16 12.41 10.09
CA PHE A 57 0.90 11.00 9.73
C PHE A 57 2.15 10.13 9.98
N ALA A 58 3.33 10.57 9.54
CA ALA A 58 4.59 9.84 9.75
C ALA A 58 4.88 9.63 11.23
N TRP A 59 4.73 10.68 12.06
CA TRP A 59 4.96 10.58 13.50
C TRP A 59 3.89 9.80 14.23
N ALA A 60 2.62 9.79 13.75
CA ALA A 60 1.59 8.90 14.29
C ALA A 60 1.98 7.43 14.08
N MET A 61 2.42 7.08 12.88
CA MET A 61 2.86 5.72 12.56
C MET A 61 4.12 5.34 13.34
N THR A 62 5.08 6.26 13.51
CA THR A 62 6.29 6.04 14.31
C THR A 62 5.95 5.86 15.80
N ALA A 63 5.03 6.65 16.34
CA ALA A 63 4.55 6.48 17.71
C ALA A 63 3.84 5.13 17.92
N ILE A 64 3.00 4.73 16.97
CA ILE A 64 2.35 3.41 17.01
C ILE A 64 3.39 2.29 16.95
N PHE A 65 4.43 2.43 16.12
CA PHE A 65 5.55 1.47 16.13
C PHE A 65 6.19 1.38 17.52
N GLY A 66 6.58 2.51 18.13
CA GLY A 66 7.18 2.51 19.47
C GLY A 66 6.29 1.86 20.51
N ALA A 67 5.00 2.21 20.54
CA ALA A 67 4.03 1.64 21.49
C ALA A 67 3.82 0.12 21.28
N THR A 68 3.76 -0.33 20.03
CA THR A 68 3.61 -1.76 19.71
C THR A 68 4.91 -2.54 19.94
N ALA A 69 6.08 -1.93 19.72
CA ALA A 69 7.36 -2.55 20.04
C ALA A 69 7.48 -2.84 21.55
N VAL A 70 7.11 -1.88 22.39
CA VAL A 70 7.03 -2.10 23.85
C VAL A 70 6.01 -3.19 24.17
N MET A 71 4.81 -3.12 23.62
CA MET A 71 3.77 -4.13 23.83
C MET A 71 4.26 -5.55 23.53
N PHE A 72 4.93 -5.78 22.38
CA PHE A 72 5.45 -7.10 22.02
C PHE A 72 6.64 -7.51 22.89
N ALA A 73 7.48 -6.57 23.31
CA ALA A 73 8.65 -6.85 24.16
C ALA A 73 8.25 -7.34 25.56
N VAL A 74 7.19 -6.75 26.13
CA VAL A 74 6.70 -7.12 27.47
C VAL A 74 5.53 -8.11 27.44
N HIS A 75 5.20 -8.66 26.27
CA HIS A 75 4.06 -9.55 26.06
C HIS A 75 2.72 -8.96 26.55
N GLY A 76 2.56 -7.64 26.39
CA GLY A 76 1.36 -6.92 26.78
C GLY A 76 0.19 -7.11 25.83
N SER A 77 -0.94 -6.54 26.19
CA SER A 77 -2.15 -6.50 25.35
C SER A 77 -2.17 -5.26 24.45
N LEU A 78 -3.09 -5.26 23.48
CA LEU A 78 -3.31 -4.08 22.61
C LEU A 78 -3.69 -2.82 23.41
N TRP A 79 -4.30 -2.99 24.59
CA TRP A 79 -4.61 -1.89 25.50
C TRP A 79 -3.35 -1.17 26.01
N LEU A 80 -2.27 -1.92 26.28
CA LEU A 80 -1.00 -1.32 26.69
C LEU A 80 -0.50 -0.34 25.62
N ALA A 81 -0.52 -0.73 24.36
CA ALA A 81 -0.09 0.15 23.28
C ALA A 81 -0.98 1.40 23.15
N LEU A 82 -2.30 1.27 23.32
CA LEU A 82 -3.23 2.41 23.32
C LEU A 82 -2.97 3.36 24.52
N ILE A 83 -2.70 2.81 25.69
CA ILE A 83 -2.33 3.61 26.89
C ILE A 83 -1.02 4.35 26.65
N LEU A 84 0.00 3.69 26.12
CA LEU A 84 1.28 4.32 25.79
C LEU A 84 1.12 5.49 24.82
N LEU A 85 0.26 5.34 23.79
CA LEU A 85 -0.06 6.42 22.86
C LEU A 85 -0.79 7.59 23.54
N ALA A 86 -1.72 7.30 24.44
CA ALA A 86 -2.42 8.33 25.22
C ALA A 86 -1.44 9.08 26.16
N VAL A 87 -0.57 8.35 26.85
CA VAL A 87 0.48 8.94 27.69
C VAL A 87 1.42 9.81 26.86
N LEU A 88 1.88 9.31 25.70
CA LEU A 88 2.71 10.09 24.78
C LEU A 88 2.01 11.39 24.37
N ALA A 89 0.72 11.33 24.02
CA ALA A 89 -0.05 12.51 23.66
C ALA A 89 -0.10 13.53 24.80
N LEU A 90 -0.33 13.09 26.05
CA LEU A 90 -0.36 13.97 27.22
C LEU A 90 1.01 14.58 27.52
N VAL A 91 2.08 13.79 27.46
CA VAL A 91 3.47 14.25 27.70
C VAL A 91 3.91 15.27 26.65
N VAL A 92 3.56 15.05 25.38
CA VAL A 92 3.99 15.94 24.29
C VAL A 92 3.10 17.19 24.15
N LEU A 93 1.88 17.17 24.67
CA LEU A 93 0.92 18.28 24.55
C LEU A 93 1.49 19.65 24.94
N PRO A 94 2.22 19.83 26.07
CA PRO A 94 2.82 21.12 26.45
C PRO A 94 3.85 21.64 25.45
N PHE A 95 4.53 20.73 24.73
CA PHE A 95 5.59 21.03 23.76
C PHE A 95 5.06 21.23 22.34
N ALA A 96 3.76 20.97 22.10
CA ALA A 96 3.17 21.02 20.76
C ALA A 96 3.09 22.43 20.14
N GLY A 97 3.73 23.42 20.78
CA GLY A 97 4.00 24.75 20.28
C GLY A 97 2.76 25.56 19.86
N ARG A 98 2.77 26.86 20.18
CA ARG A 98 1.68 27.79 19.82
C ARG A 98 1.79 28.36 18.40
N ARG A 99 2.58 27.74 17.50
CA ARG A 99 2.70 28.25 16.14
C ARG A 99 1.32 28.23 15.47
N PRO A 100 0.81 29.40 15.03
CA PRO A 100 -0.47 29.44 14.35
C PRO A 100 -0.35 28.64 13.05
N ALA A 101 -1.12 27.56 12.95
CA ALA A 101 -1.25 26.88 11.68
C ALA A 101 -2.25 27.66 10.84
N GLU A 102 -1.82 28.20 9.72
CA GLU A 102 -2.74 28.78 8.75
C GLU A 102 -3.74 27.72 8.29
N PRO A 103 -5.04 27.99 8.39
CA PRO A 103 -6.06 27.09 7.86
C PRO A 103 -5.93 27.06 6.34
N SER A 104 -5.54 25.95 5.78
CA SER A 104 -5.52 25.79 4.33
C SER A 104 -6.89 25.33 3.85
N LEU A 105 -7.67 26.24 3.28
CA LEU A 105 -8.95 25.92 2.60
C LEU A 105 -8.74 24.82 1.53
N TRP A 106 -7.58 24.79 0.90
CA TRP A 106 -7.22 23.79 -0.09
C TRP A 106 -7.14 22.38 0.51
N ARG A 107 -6.53 22.23 1.71
CA ARG A 107 -6.52 20.92 2.41
C ARG A 107 -7.93 20.49 2.79
N ALA A 108 -8.76 21.42 3.25
CA ALA A 108 -10.15 21.11 3.57
C ALA A 108 -10.93 20.68 2.31
N GLY A 109 -10.76 21.38 1.18
CA GLY A 109 -11.37 20.99 -0.09
C GLY A 109 -10.91 19.62 -0.57
N VAL A 110 -9.62 19.32 -0.50
CA VAL A 110 -9.06 18.00 -0.85
C VAL A 110 -9.57 16.90 0.09
N LEU A 111 -9.70 17.19 1.39
CA LEU A 111 -10.29 16.26 2.34
C LEU A 111 -11.75 15.94 1.98
N VAL A 112 -12.53 16.96 1.61
CA VAL A 112 -13.92 16.77 1.16
C VAL A 112 -13.99 15.92 -0.11
N LEU A 113 -13.11 16.19 -1.10
CA LEU A 113 -13.00 15.34 -2.31
C LEU A 113 -12.63 13.90 -1.94
N GLY A 114 -11.69 13.73 -1.03
CA GLY A 114 -11.30 12.41 -0.52
C GLY A 114 -12.43 11.70 0.22
N ILE A 115 -13.25 12.42 1.00
CA ILE A 115 -14.44 11.88 1.67
C ILE A 115 -15.48 11.43 0.61
N ALA A 116 -15.75 12.25 -0.40
CA ALA A 116 -16.68 11.89 -1.48
C ALA A 116 -16.21 10.63 -2.23
N ALA A 117 -14.91 10.54 -2.56
CA ALA A 117 -14.32 9.33 -3.15
C ALA A 117 -14.37 8.15 -2.18
N GLY A 118 -14.12 8.37 -0.88
CA GLY A 118 -14.20 7.35 0.17
C GLY A 118 -15.59 6.75 0.34
N ILE A 119 -16.63 7.59 0.27
CA ILE A 119 -18.02 7.12 0.32
C ILE A 119 -18.28 6.13 -0.82
N SER A 120 -17.77 6.37 -2.02
CA SER A 120 -17.95 5.43 -3.14
C SER A 120 -17.32 4.05 -2.88
N LEU A 121 -16.25 3.98 -2.10
CA LEU A 121 -15.63 2.70 -1.71
C LEU A 121 -16.51 1.85 -0.80
N TRP A 122 -17.46 2.43 -0.08
CA TRP A 122 -18.35 1.68 0.83
C TRP A 122 -19.06 0.52 0.14
N TRP A 123 -19.43 0.69 -1.12
CA TRP A 123 -20.18 -0.32 -1.89
C TRP A 123 -19.30 -1.31 -2.63
N VAL A 124 -18.02 -0.97 -2.93
CA VAL A 124 -17.12 -1.83 -3.69
C VAL A 124 -16.05 -2.51 -2.84
N SER A 125 -15.92 -2.13 -1.57
CA SER A 125 -15.02 -2.78 -0.62
C SER A 125 -15.34 -4.27 -0.47
N ARG A 126 -14.30 -5.10 -0.41
CA ARG A 126 -14.41 -6.55 -0.43
C ARG A 126 -13.29 -7.23 0.34
N TYR A 127 -13.50 -8.48 0.73
CA TYR A 127 -12.42 -9.37 1.06
C TYR A 127 -11.93 -10.03 -0.23
N ASP A 128 -10.65 -9.91 -0.52
CA ASP A 128 -9.96 -10.76 -1.49
C ASP A 128 -9.22 -11.88 -0.74
N GLY A 129 -8.57 -12.81 -1.50
CA GLY A 129 -7.87 -13.93 -0.88
C GLY A 129 -6.78 -13.50 0.11
N ASP A 130 -6.05 -12.42 -0.18
CA ASP A 130 -5.01 -11.87 0.71
C ASP A 130 -5.63 -11.28 2.00
N ALA A 131 -6.85 -10.74 1.94
CA ALA A 131 -7.48 -10.12 3.10
C ALA A 131 -7.66 -11.10 4.26
N PHE A 132 -7.90 -12.39 4.00
CA PHE A 132 -8.06 -13.40 5.05
C PHE A 132 -6.79 -13.60 5.88
N PHE A 133 -5.61 -13.60 5.23
CA PHE A 133 -4.33 -13.64 5.93
C PHE A 133 -4.17 -12.46 6.89
N HIS A 134 -4.42 -11.27 6.41
CA HIS A 134 -4.28 -10.06 7.21
C HIS A 134 -5.34 -9.96 8.30
N LEU A 135 -6.56 -10.38 8.00
CA LEU A 135 -7.66 -10.39 8.96
C LEU A 135 -7.40 -11.36 10.12
N ALA A 136 -6.82 -12.55 9.84
CA ALA A 136 -6.43 -13.52 10.88
C ALA A 136 -5.47 -12.92 11.91
N ARG A 137 -4.49 -12.10 11.46
CA ARG A 137 -3.55 -11.39 12.33
C ARG A 137 -4.24 -10.33 13.17
N ILE A 138 -5.14 -9.54 12.57
CA ILE A 138 -5.91 -8.50 13.26
C ILE A 138 -6.83 -9.14 14.33
N GLN A 139 -7.47 -10.28 14.02
CA GLN A 139 -8.30 -11.01 14.99
C GLN A 139 -7.49 -11.42 16.21
N LYS A 140 -6.29 -11.96 16.05
CA LYS A 140 -5.43 -12.38 17.16
C LYS A 140 -4.95 -11.20 17.99
N LEU A 141 -4.56 -10.07 17.35
CA LEU A 141 -4.23 -8.84 18.06
C LEU A 141 -5.37 -8.30 18.94
N LEU A 142 -6.60 -8.48 18.49
CA LEU A 142 -7.80 -8.08 19.25
C LEU A 142 -8.17 -9.04 20.36
N ALA A 143 -7.92 -10.34 20.17
CA ALA A 143 -8.45 -11.38 21.04
C ALA A 143 -7.50 -11.82 22.15
N PHE A 144 -6.18 -11.70 21.95
CA PHE A 144 -5.20 -12.18 22.92
C PHE A 144 -4.77 -11.06 23.87
N ASP A 145 -4.63 -11.42 25.15
CA ASP A 145 -4.22 -10.49 26.20
C ASP A 145 -2.69 -10.47 26.41
N SER A 146 -2.00 -11.50 25.91
CA SER A 146 -0.53 -11.59 25.90
C SER A 146 -0.06 -11.77 24.47
N LEU A 147 0.62 -10.73 23.93
CA LEU A 147 1.01 -10.64 22.54
C LEU A 147 2.54 -10.71 22.40
N SER A 148 2.99 -11.59 21.53
CA SER A 148 4.34 -11.61 20.99
C SER A 148 4.30 -11.55 19.46
N LEU A 149 5.43 -11.35 18.80
CA LEU A 149 5.46 -11.38 17.33
C LEU A 149 4.96 -12.70 16.75
N ARG A 150 5.14 -13.83 17.46
CA ARG A 150 4.69 -15.16 17.03
C ARG A 150 3.21 -15.43 17.28
N THR A 151 2.59 -14.79 18.27
CA THR A 151 1.18 -15.04 18.60
C THR A 151 0.22 -14.65 17.50
N VAL A 152 0.64 -13.80 16.55
CA VAL A 152 -0.19 -13.34 15.43
C VAL A 152 -0.05 -14.19 14.17
N ASP A 153 0.91 -15.14 14.13
CA ASP A 153 1.14 -16.00 12.97
C ASP A 153 0.00 -17.03 12.75
N GLU A 154 -0.06 -17.61 11.57
CA GLU A 154 -1.14 -18.53 11.16
C GLU A 154 -1.04 -19.88 11.89
N PHE A 155 0.21 -20.36 12.07
CA PHE A 155 0.52 -21.65 12.67
C PHE A 155 1.08 -21.45 14.07
N ARG A 156 0.63 -22.26 15.04
CA ARG A 156 1.12 -22.21 16.41
C ARG A 156 2.61 -22.61 16.53
N ASP A 157 3.02 -23.57 15.71
CA ASP A 157 4.37 -24.11 15.58
C ASP A 157 5.16 -23.49 14.43
N GLY A 158 4.63 -22.40 13.81
CA GLY A 158 5.24 -21.72 12.67
C GLY A 158 6.35 -20.74 13.03
N GLY A 159 6.97 -20.20 12.00
CA GLY A 159 7.94 -19.11 12.08
C GLY A 159 7.38 -17.79 11.54
N LEU A 160 8.05 -16.69 11.85
CA LEU A 160 7.68 -15.35 11.41
C LEU A 160 7.63 -15.26 9.87
N HIS A 161 6.67 -14.49 9.38
CA HIS A 161 6.58 -14.19 7.95
C HIS A 161 7.55 -13.04 7.61
N PRO A 162 8.54 -13.19 6.71
CA PRO A 162 9.56 -12.16 6.45
C PRO A 162 8.97 -10.82 5.98
N GLY A 163 7.88 -10.82 5.22
CA GLY A 163 7.22 -9.60 4.79
C GLY A 163 6.39 -8.90 5.88
N TYR A 164 6.05 -9.60 6.98
CA TYR A 164 5.15 -9.13 8.03
C TYR A 164 5.59 -9.59 9.42
N ALA A 165 6.89 -9.77 9.63
CA ALA A 165 7.45 -10.24 10.90
C ALA A 165 7.11 -9.29 12.06
N PHE A 166 7.09 -7.97 11.80
CA PHE A 166 6.51 -6.99 12.71
C PHE A 166 5.13 -6.56 12.16
N PRO A 167 4.03 -6.94 12.80
CA PRO A 167 2.68 -6.73 12.25
C PRO A 167 2.15 -5.31 12.48
N LEU A 168 2.94 -4.27 12.12
CA LEU A 168 2.64 -2.87 12.44
C LEU A 168 1.30 -2.40 11.87
N TRP A 169 1.06 -2.59 10.56
CA TRP A 169 -0.19 -2.16 9.95
C TRP A 169 -1.40 -2.93 10.47
N HIS A 170 -1.22 -4.22 10.77
CA HIS A 170 -2.26 -5.02 11.42
C HIS A 170 -2.62 -4.45 12.80
N ALA A 171 -1.61 -4.00 13.57
CA ALA A 171 -1.84 -3.34 14.85
C ALA A 171 -2.58 -2.01 14.69
N VAL A 172 -2.26 -1.19 13.67
CA VAL A 172 -3.02 0.03 13.35
C VAL A 172 -4.50 -0.29 13.13
N VAL A 173 -4.81 -1.27 12.27
CA VAL A 173 -6.20 -1.65 11.98
C VAL A 173 -6.88 -2.26 13.21
N ALA A 174 -6.16 -3.07 14.00
CA ALA A 174 -6.67 -3.62 15.27
C ALA A 174 -6.99 -2.49 16.29
N MET A 175 -6.13 -1.47 16.39
CA MET A 175 -6.38 -0.30 17.26
C MET A 175 -7.60 0.49 16.79
N ILE A 176 -7.76 0.72 15.48
CA ILE A 176 -8.98 1.34 14.91
C ILE A 176 -10.21 0.52 15.30
N SER A 177 -10.15 -0.80 15.11
CA SER A 177 -11.25 -1.72 15.47
C SER A 177 -11.59 -1.62 16.97
N ARG A 178 -10.59 -1.68 17.84
CA ARG A 178 -10.74 -1.60 19.30
C ARG A 178 -11.35 -0.26 19.73
N LEU A 179 -10.83 0.85 19.22
CA LEU A 179 -11.32 2.19 19.53
C LEU A 179 -12.74 2.42 19.00
N ALA A 180 -13.02 1.99 17.78
CA ALA A 180 -14.37 2.09 17.20
C ALA A 180 -15.39 1.18 17.88
N GLY A 181 -14.97 0.15 18.62
CA GLY A 181 -15.84 -0.83 19.23
C GLY A 181 -16.55 -1.72 18.21
N VAL A 182 -15.83 -2.10 17.14
CA VAL A 182 -16.36 -2.94 16.06
C VAL A 182 -15.43 -4.12 15.79
N GLY A 183 -15.94 -5.19 15.18
CA GLY A 183 -15.16 -6.38 14.87
C GLY A 183 -14.14 -6.14 13.74
N ALA A 184 -13.05 -6.91 13.73
CA ALA A 184 -12.02 -6.84 12.70
C ALA A 184 -12.58 -7.00 11.27
N PRO A 185 -13.53 -7.91 10.97
CA PRO A 185 -14.10 -8.02 9.63
C PRO A 185 -14.72 -6.72 9.12
N SER A 186 -15.57 -6.08 9.93
CA SER A 186 -16.20 -4.80 9.56
C SER A 186 -15.16 -3.68 9.41
N THR A 187 -14.14 -3.67 10.26
CA THR A 187 -13.06 -2.69 10.16
C THR A 187 -12.26 -2.86 8.87
N VAL A 188 -11.80 -4.07 8.55
CA VAL A 188 -11.03 -4.33 7.32
C VAL A 188 -11.84 -3.98 6.08
N LEU A 189 -13.14 -4.29 6.08
CA LEU A 189 -14.03 -4.03 4.95
C LEU A 189 -14.28 -2.52 4.74
N HIS A 190 -14.44 -1.73 5.81
CA HIS A 190 -14.87 -0.34 5.72
C HIS A 190 -13.80 0.70 6.07
N ALA A 191 -12.64 0.31 6.62
CA ALA A 191 -11.51 1.23 6.83
C ALA A 191 -11.06 1.94 5.54
N PRO A 192 -11.09 1.34 4.33
CA PRO A 192 -10.80 2.03 3.09
C PRO A 192 -11.57 3.34 2.92
N THR A 193 -12.84 3.39 3.31
CA THR A 193 -13.70 4.60 3.22
C THR A 193 -13.12 5.78 4.01
N VAL A 194 -12.52 5.53 5.18
CA VAL A 194 -11.97 6.59 6.05
C VAL A 194 -10.47 6.82 5.83
N LEU A 195 -9.77 5.86 5.23
CA LEU A 195 -8.34 6.00 4.91
C LEU A 195 -8.09 6.69 3.56
N LEU A 196 -9.02 6.60 2.60
CA LEU A 196 -8.88 7.25 1.31
C LEU A 196 -8.79 8.79 1.42
N PRO A 197 -9.59 9.50 2.25
CA PRO A 197 -9.41 10.94 2.49
C PRO A 197 -8.00 11.30 2.95
N ILE A 198 -7.38 10.45 3.77
CA ILE A 198 -5.99 10.63 4.23
C ILE A 198 -5.03 10.55 3.04
N SER A 199 -5.20 9.53 2.18
CA SER A 199 -4.39 9.39 0.96
C SER A 199 -4.49 10.63 0.06
N PHE A 200 -5.70 11.15 -0.16
CA PHE A 200 -5.89 12.39 -0.94
C PHE A 200 -5.08 13.56 -0.40
N VAL A 201 -5.12 13.79 0.91
CA VAL A 201 -4.36 14.88 1.55
C VAL A 201 -2.85 14.65 1.42
N LEU A 202 -2.37 13.41 1.56
CA LEU A 202 -0.95 13.08 1.46
C LEU A 202 -0.41 13.26 0.03
N VAL A 203 -1.14 12.79 -0.98
CA VAL A 203 -0.77 12.98 -2.40
C VAL A 203 -0.83 14.45 -2.79
N TYR A 204 -1.86 15.17 -2.31
CA TYR A 204 -1.97 16.62 -2.48
C TYR A 204 -0.74 17.34 -1.91
N GLU A 205 -0.32 17.02 -0.68
CA GLU A 205 0.85 17.67 -0.06
C GLU A 205 2.12 17.36 -0.85
N ALA A 206 2.34 16.11 -1.25
CA ALA A 206 3.48 15.74 -2.08
C ALA A 206 3.50 16.54 -3.39
N GLY A 207 2.39 16.60 -4.10
CA GLY A 207 2.27 17.36 -5.35
C GLY A 207 2.40 18.87 -5.13
N ALA A 208 1.74 19.42 -4.12
CA ALA A 208 1.79 20.86 -3.83
C ALA A 208 3.20 21.33 -3.49
N ILE A 209 3.95 20.53 -2.74
CA ILE A 209 5.36 20.80 -2.41
C ILE A 209 6.22 20.61 -3.66
N LEU A 210 6.09 19.50 -4.38
CA LEU A 210 6.90 19.20 -5.56
C LEU A 210 6.79 20.30 -6.63
N PHE A 211 5.58 20.71 -6.98
CA PHE A 211 5.31 21.70 -8.03
C PHE A 211 5.27 23.15 -7.55
N ARG A 212 5.34 23.40 -6.23
CA ARG A 212 5.09 24.73 -5.63
C ARG A 212 3.73 25.31 -6.02
N SER A 213 2.72 24.46 -6.10
CA SER A 213 1.39 24.86 -6.55
C SER A 213 0.30 24.01 -5.90
N ARG A 214 -0.66 24.68 -5.26
CA ARG A 214 -1.84 24.03 -4.67
C ARG A 214 -2.71 23.37 -5.75
N TRP A 215 -2.86 24.02 -6.92
CA TRP A 215 -3.55 23.48 -8.08
C TRP A 215 -2.97 22.17 -8.58
N ALA A 216 -1.63 22.14 -8.74
CA ALA A 216 -0.92 20.93 -9.14
C ALA A 216 -1.03 19.81 -8.10
N GLY A 217 -1.09 20.15 -6.81
CA GLY A 217 -1.37 19.19 -5.74
C GLY A 217 -2.74 18.53 -5.88
N VAL A 218 -3.79 19.33 -6.14
CA VAL A 218 -5.15 18.82 -6.39
C VAL A 218 -5.16 17.91 -7.63
N ALA A 219 -4.57 18.37 -8.72
CA ALA A 219 -4.49 17.59 -9.95
C ALA A 219 -3.75 16.25 -9.74
N ALA A 220 -2.68 16.23 -8.95
CA ALA A 220 -1.95 15.00 -8.61
C ALA A 220 -2.82 14.02 -7.82
N ALA A 221 -3.58 14.49 -6.82
CA ALA A 221 -4.48 13.64 -6.04
C ALA A 221 -5.60 13.03 -6.91
N LEU A 222 -6.19 13.83 -7.80
CA LEU A 222 -7.22 13.36 -8.75
C LEU A 222 -6.64 12.37 -9.77
N ALA A 223 -5.44 12.64 -10.30
CA ALA A 223 -4.75 11.74 -11.23
C ALA A 223 -4.38 10.41 -10.59
N GLU A 224 -3.92 10.41 -9.33
CA GLU A 224 -3.64 9.19 -8.56
C GLU A 224 -4.92 8.38 -8.35
N PHE A 225 -6.02 9.02 -7.96
CA PHE A 225 -7.30 8.35 -7.78
C PHE A 225 -7.83 7.77 -9.09
N ALA A 226 -7.72 8.51 -10.19
CA ALA A 226 -8.11 8.02 -11.50
C ALA A 226 -7.28 6.82 -11.95
N LEU A 227 -5.95 6.89 -11.75
CA LEU A 227 -5.02 5.80 -12.10
C LEU A 227 -5.29 4.52 -11.32
N ILE A 228 -5.57 4.61 -10.03
CA ILE A 228 -5.59 3.47 -9.12
C ILE A 228 -7.00 3.02 -8.77
N GLY A 229 -7.95 3.96 -8.65
CA GLY A 229 -9.31 3.65 -8.23
C GLY A 229 -10.28 3.49 -9.40
N LEU A 230 -10.19 4.37 -10.39
CA LEU A 230 -11.16 4.42 -11.50
C LEU A 230 -10.75 3.51 -12.66
N SER A 231 -9.50 3.56 -13.13
CA SER A 231 -9.06 2.77 -14.28
C SER A 231 -9.20 1.25 -14.09
N PRO A 232 -8.80 0.64 -12.95
CA PRO A 232 -9.03 -0.78 -12.72
C PRO A 232 -10.49 -1.12 -12.39
N GLY A 233 -11.35 -0.13 -12.15
CA GLY A 233 -12.68 -0.33 -11.61
C GLY A 233 -12.69 -0.77 -10.14
N HIS A 234 -13.85 -0.87 -9.53
CA HIS A 234 -14.06 -1.39 -8.16
C HIS A 234 -13.18 -0.76 -7.07
N GLY A 235 -12.68 0.46 -7.27
CA GLY A 235 -11.78 1.14 -6.33
C GLY A 235 -10.32 0.69 -6.41
N GLY A 236 -9.99 -0.33 -7.19
CA GLY A 236 -8.62 -0.86 -7.34
C GLY A 236 -7.96 -1.14 -6.00
N SER A 237 -6.68 -0.76 -5.85
CA SER A 237 -5.96 -0.95 -4.58
C SER A 237 -6.47 -0.08 -3.43
N TYR A 238 -7.31 0.94 -3.69
CA TYR A 238 -7.94 1.71 -2.61
C TYR A 238 -8.98 0.89 -1.86
N SER A 239 -9.66 -0.06 -2.51
CA SER A 239 -10.61 -0.96 -1.83
C SER A 239 -9.94 -1.87 -0.80
N SER A 240 -8.62 -2.00 -0.83
CA SER A 240 -7.81 -2.81 0.09
C SER A 240 -6.84 -1.99 0.95
N LEU A 241 -7.14 -0.72 1.27
CA LEU A 241 -6.30 0.14 2.12
C LEU A 241 -6.08 -0.38 3.54
N ALA A 242 -6.95 -1.26 4.02
CA ALA A 242 -6.73 -1.97 5.28
C ALA A 242 -5.56 -2.97 5.24
N LEU A 243 -5.04 -3.30 4.02
CA LEU A 243 -3.95 -4.25 3.85
C LEU A 243 -2.59 -3.54 3.78
N PRO A 244 -1.51 -4.15 4.32
CA PRO A 244 -0.19 -3.51 4.42
C PRO A 244 0.38 -3.01 3.09
N ALA A 245 0.28 -3.81 2.02
CA ALA A 245 0.81 -3.44 0.70
C ALA A 245 0.13 -2.18 0.13
N SER A 246 -1.20 -2.09 0.22
CA SER A 246 -1.97 -0.93 -0.24
C SER A 246 -1.70 0.29 0.63
N ALA A 247 -1.65 0.12 1.95
CA ALA A 247 -1.34 1.21 2.88
C ALA A 247 0.06 1.78 2.67
N SER A 248 1.06 0.93 2.48
CA SER A 248 2.44 1.38 2.20
C SER A 248 2.50 2.21 0.92
N ARG A 249 1.83 1.77 -0.14
CA ARG A 249 1.85 2.45 -1.43
C ARG A 249 1.03 3.75 -1.44
N LEU A 250 -0.16 3.74 -0.82
CA LEU A 250 -1.14 4.81 -0.97
C LEU A 250 -1.20 5.80 0.20
N LEU A 251 -0.55 5.47 1.32
CA LEU A 251 -0.46 6.35 2.49
C LEU A 251 1.00 6.67 2.83
N LEU A 252 1.84 5.65 3.07
CA LEU A 252 3.21 5.87 3.54
C LEU A 252 4.12 6.44 2.44
N LEU A 253 4.00 5.96 1.20
CA LEU A 253 4.78 6.46 0.07
C LEU A 253 4.52 7.95 -0.22
N PRO A 254 3.28 8.45 -0.39
CA PRO A 254 3.05 9.87 -0.60
C PRO A 254 3.41 10.73 0.60
N ALA A 255 3.24 10.23 1.85
CA ALA A 255 3.72 10.92 3.04
C ALA A 255 5.24 11.10 3.02
N LEU A 256 5.98 10.03 2.69
CA LEU A 256 7.43 10.04 2.63
C LEU A 256 7.94 10.94 1.50
N LEU A 257 7.30 10.91 0.32
CA LEU A 257 7.63 11.82 -0.78
C LEU A 257 7.40 13.29 -0.39
N ALA A 258 6.28 13.61 0.28
CA ALA A 258 6.02 14.96 0.76
C ALA A 258 7.11 15.46 1.73
N LEU A 259 7.55 14.59 2.65
CA LEU A 259 8.63 14.89 3.60
C LEU A 259 9.99 15.06 2.91
N VAL A 260 10.32 14.20 1.95
CA VAL A 260 11.55 14.32 1.14
C VAL A 260 11.56 15.63 0.37
N PHE A 261 10.46 15.97 -0.31
CA PHE A 261 10.38 17.21 -1.09
C PHE A 261 10.42 18.45 -0.19
N ALA A 262 9.80 18.38 1.00
CA ALA A 262 9.88 19.45 1.98
C ALA A 262 11.33 19.62 2.49
N TYR A 263 12.00 18.53 2.82
CA TYR A 263 13.39 18.54 3.29
C TYR A 263 14.37 19.07 2.25
N VAL A 264 14.24 18.65 0.99
CA VAL A 264 15.11 19.15 -0.10
C VAL A 264 14.94 20.66 -0.30
N ARG A 265 13.74 21.21 -0.03
CA ARG A 265 13.45 22.64 -0.16
C ARG A 265 13.90 23.48 1.03
N GLU A 266 13.63 22.98 2.21
CA GLU A 266 13.83 23.67 3.50
C GLU A 266 14.43 22.67 4.50
N PRO A 267 15.74 22.39 4.39
CA PRO A 267 16.40 21.40 5.22
C PRO A 267 16.28 21.71 6.71
N SER A 268 15.83 20.73 7.49
CA SER A 268 15.82 20.80 8.95
C SER A 268 16.00 19.41 9.56
N ALA A 269 16.56 19.36 10.77
CA ALA A 269 16.74 18.10 11.51
C ALA A 269 15.38 17.42 11.78
N GLY A 270 14.34 18.17 12.07
CA GLY A 270 12.99 17.66 12.29
C GLY A 270 12.41 16.98 11.05
N LEU A 271 12.59 17.56 9.86
CA LEU A 271 12.17 16.96 8.61
C LEU A 271 12.99 15.71 8.27
N LEU A 272 14.31 15.75 8.46
CA LEU A 272 15.16 14.58 8.21
C LEU A 272 14.82 13.41 9.15
N ALA A 273 14.60 13.68 10.43
CA ALA A 273 14.12 12.70 11.39
C ALA A 273 12.75 12.13 11.00
N SER A 274 11.85 12.98 10.46
CA SER A 274 10.54 12.53 9.96
C SER A 274 10.66 11.62 8.74
N VAL A 275 11.60 11.89 7.83
CA VAL A 275 11.93 11.00 6.70
C VAL A 275 12.43 9.65 7.21
N ALA A 276 13.36 9.65 8.17
CA ALA A 276 13.90 8.42 8.75
C ALA A 276 12.84 7.59 9.48
N GLY A 277 11.99 8.24 10.31
CA GLY A 277 10.88 7.59 11.01
C GLY A 277 9.84 7.00 10.04
N ALA A 278 9.45 7.76 9.02
CA ALA A 278 8.53 7.29 8.00
C ALA A 278 9.10 6.11 7.18
N SER A 279 10.40 6.13 6.88
CA SER A 279 11.08 5.03 6.19
C SER A 279 11.14 3.77 7.04
N LEU A 280 11.47 3.90 8.34
CA LEU A 280 11.43 2.78 9.28
C LEU A 280 10.04 2.12 9.30
N VAL A 281 9.00 2.92 9.44
CA VAL A 281 7.60 2.46 9.43
C VAL A 281 7.27 1.77 8.10
N MET A 282 7.59 2.39 6.97
CA MET A 282 7.32 1.82 5.65
C MET A 282 8.00 0.47 5.46
N THR A 283 9.25 0.32 5.94
CA THR A 283 9.99 -0.92 5.86
C THR A 283 9.40 -2.00 6.77
N LEU A 284 8.94 -1.65 7.97
CA LEU A 284 8.26 -2.59 8.88
C LEU A 284 6.90 -3.04 8.35
N VAL A 285 6.18 -2.16 7.66
CA VAL A 285 4.88 -2.51 7.04
C VAL A 285 5.07 -3.34 5.78
N HIS A 286 6.05 -2.99 4.93
CA HIS A 286 6.35 -3.73 3.70
C HIS A 286 7.81 -3.52 3.27
N PRO A 287 8.75 -4.42 3.62
CA PRO A 287 10.20 -4.19 3.49
C PRO A 287 10.68 -3.81 2.08
N SER A 288 10.16 -4.44 1.03
CA SER A 288 10.57 -4.17 -0.34
C SER A 288 10.22 -2.75 -0.84
N TYR A 289 9.25 -2.07 -0.21
CA TYR A 289 8.76 -0.78 -0.72
C TYR A 289 9.72 0.37 -0.45
N SER A 290 10.48 0.32 0.62
CA SER A 290 11.57 1.29 0.85
C SER A 290 12.69 1.15 -0.18
N VAL A 291 12.99 -0.08 -0.63
CA VAL A 291 13.95 -0.34 -1.71
C VAL A 291 13.44 0.25 -3.03
N LEU A 292 12.17 0.01 -3.36
CA LEU A 292 11.56 0.54 -4.60
C LEU A 292 11.54 2.07 -4.63
N LEU A 293 11.26 2.71 -3.49
CA LEU A 293 11.34 4.18 -3.37
C LEU A 293 12.78 4.69 -3.50
N ALA A 294 13.74 4.03 -2.83
CA ALA A 294 15.15 4.42 -2.90
C ALA A 294 15.69 4.43 -4.34
N ILE A 295 15.24 3.49 -5.18
CA ILE A 295 15.57 3.46 -6.61
C ILE A 295 15.09 4.74 -7.34
N GLY A 296 13.83 5.13 -7.13
CA GLY A 296 13.29 6.35 -7.71
C GLY A 296 14.04 7.62 -7.27
N LEU A 297 14.40 7.70 -5.99
CA LEU A 297 15.16 8.82 -5.44
C LEU A 297 16.64 8.80 -5.87
N ALA A 298 17.24 7.63 -6.06
CA ALA A 298 18.58 7.51 -6.63
C ALA A 298 18.60 8.01 -8.09
N GLY A 299 17.55 7.69 -8.88
CA GLY A 299 17.36 8.28 -10.21
C GLY A 299 17.23 9.80 -10.17
N PHE A 300 16.47 10.34 -9.22
CA PHE A 300 16.35 11.78 -9.00
C PHE A 300 17.70 12.41 -8.66
N LEU A 301 18.48 11.83 -7.75
CA LEU A 301 19.83 12.28 -7.39
C LEU A 301 20.76 12.29 -8.61
N LEU A 302 20.74 11.20 -9.39
CA LEU A 302 21.56 11.07 -10.59
C LEU A 302 21.25 12.18 -11.62
N VAL A 303 19.98 12.46 -11.88
CA VAL A 303 19.58 13.54 -12.80
C VAL A 303 20.05 14.89 -12.29
N ARG A 304 19.95 15.17 -10.98
CA ARG A 304 20.48 16.41 -10.39
C ARG A 304 22.01 16.51 -10.52
N ALA A 305 22.71 15.40 -10.36
CA ALA A 305 24.15 15.34 -10.52
C ALA A 305 24.57 15.59 -11.98
N VAL A 306 23.91 14.94 -12.94
CA VAL A 306 24.17 15.14 -14.39
C VAL A 306 23.89 16.58 -14.83
N LEU A 307 22.88 17.23 -14.25
CA LEU A 307 22.51 18.61 -14.57
C LEU A 307 23.27 19.65 -13.75
N ASP A 308 24.27 19.24 -12.96
CA ASP A 308 25.12 20.09 -12.10
C ASP A 308 24.32 21.03 -11.15
N VAL A 309 23.20 20.56 -10.62
CA VAL A 309 22.40 21.29 -9.63
C VAL A 309 22.95 20.98 -8.22
N ARG A 310 24.15 21.50 -7.94
CA ARG A 310 24.97 21.16 -6.75
C ARG A 310 24.26 21.42 -5.43
N HIS A 311 23.38 22.43 -5.37
CA HIS A 311 22.65 22.79 -4.14
C HIS A 311 21.75 21.66 -3.64
N ASP A 312 21.06 20.94 -4.53
CA ASP A 312 20.09 19.92 -4.13
C ASP A 312 20.74 18.56 -3.80
N ILE A 313 21.93 18.29 -4.36
CA ILE A 313 22.63 17.00 -4.24
C ILE A 313 22.81 16.55 -2.79
N PRO A 314 23.39 17.37 -1.88
CA PRO A 314 23.60 16.94 -0.49
C PRO A 314 22.28 16.67 0.25
N HIS A 315 21.24 17.43 -0.04
CA HIS A 315 19.95 17.25 0.61
C HIS A 315 19.21 15.98 0.11
N ILE A 316 19.27 15.71 -1.20
CA ILE A 316 18.70 14.47 -1.75
C ILE A 316 19.50 13.25 -1.24
N ALA A 317 20.83 13.35 -1.19
CA ALA A 317 21.68 12.29 -0.66
C ALA A 317 21.40 12.02 0.83
N ALA A 318 21.25 13.09 1.63
CA ALA A 318 20.88 12.95 3.04
C ALA A 318 19.48 12.33 3.23
N ALA A 319 18.49 12.74 2.42
CA ALA A 319 17.16 12.14 2.44
C ALA A 319 17.20 10.66 2.02
N LEU A 320 18.00 10.33 1.00
CA LEU A 320 18.19 8.94 0.56
C LEU A 320 18.88 8.11 1.68
N ALA A 321 19.89 8.65 2.34
CA ALA A 321 20.52 8.01 3.50
C ALA A 321 19.53 7.80 4.65
N ALA A 322 18.69 8.81 4.95
CA ALA A 322 17.65 8.69 5.96
C ALA A 322 16.57 7.66 5.61
N ILE A 323 16.42 7.29 4.35
CA ILE A 323 15.57 6.19 3.91
C ILE A 323 16.32 4.85 4.00
N VAL A 324 17.52 4.79 3.45
CA VAL A 324 18.27 3.53 3.28
C VAL A 324 18.76 2.99 4.62
N VAL A 325 19.24 3.86 5.53
CA VAL A 325 19.81 3.38 6.81
C VAL A 325 18.77 2.65 7.68
N PRO A 326 17.60 3.25 8.02
CA PRO A 326 16.58 2.53 8.78
C PRO A 326 16.06 1.27 8.05
N ALA A 327 15.90 1.37 6.73
CA ALA A 327 15.46 0.23 5.93
C ALA A 327 16.48 -0.93 5.99
N SER A 328 17.77 -0.64 5.89
CA SER A 328 18.84 -1.63 5.97
C SER A 328 18.86 -2.32 7.34
N LEU A 329 18.66 -1.58 8.43
CA LEU A 329 18.59 -2.18 9.78
C LEU A 329 17.45 -3.19 9.90
N VAL A 330 16.26 -2.85 9.38
CA VAL A 330 15.12 -3.78 9.36
C VAL A 330 15.40 -4.98 8.45
N VAL A 331 15.96 -4.77 7.26
CA VAL A 331 16.30 -5.86 6.33
C VAL A 331 17.35 -6.78 6.93
N LEU A 332 18.37 -6.26 7.62
CA LEU A 332 19.37 -7.07 8.33
C LEU A 332 18.72 -7.91 9.42
N TRP A 333 17.78 -7.36 10.19
CA TRP A 333 16.99 -8.13 11.16
C TRP A 333 16.17 -9.24 10.50
N LEU A 334 15.59 -8.99 9.32
CA LEU A 334 14.80 -9.97 8.57
C LEU A 334 15.63 -10.99 7.79
N LEU A 335 16.93 -10.73 7.58
CA LEU A 335 17.78 -11.51 6.68
C LEU A 335 17.81 -13.03 6.99
N PRO A 336 17.84 -13.49 8.25
CA PRO A 336 17.75 -14.92 8.55
C PRO A 336 16.45 -15.55 8.02
N LEU A 337 15.31 -14.84 8.18
CA LEU A 337 14.00 -15.31 7.71
C LEU A 337 13.92 -15.32 6.18
N VAL A 338 14.45 -14.26 5.55
CA VAL A 338 14.48 -14.13 4.09
C VAL A 338 15.30 -15.27 3.45
N ARG A 339 16.46 -15.58 4.02
CA ARG A 339 17.33 -16.66 3.51
C ARG A 339 16.70 -18.05 3.57
N GLU A 340 15.73 -18.26 4.45
CA GLU A 340 15.01 -19.54 4.57
C GLU A 340 13.86 -19.69 3.57
N THR A 341 13.46 -18.61 2.89
CA THR A 341 12.31 -18.65 1.97
C THR A 341 12.71 -19.08 0.56
N ALA A 342 11.93 -19.98 -0.02
CA ALA A 342 12.09 -20.43 -1.41
C ALA A 342 11.95 -19.27 -2.43
N SER A 343 11.18 -18.23 -2.09
CA SER A 343 11.01 -17.06 -2.96
C SER A 343 12.26 -16.21 -3.16
N HIS A 344 13.25 -16.30 -2.25
CA HIS A 344 14.53 -15.57 -2.34
C HIS A 344 15.69 -16.45 -2.80
N ASN A 345 15.53 -17.77 -2.76
CA ASN A 345 16.48 -18.76 -3.28
C ASN A 345 15.73 -19.82 -4.09
N PRO A 346 15.05 -19.45 -5.18
CA PRO A 346 14.24 -20.40 -5.91
C PRO A 346 15.12 -21.44 -6.65
N SER A 347 14.74 -22.70 -6.53
CA SER A 347 15.29 -23.75 -7.41
C SER A 347 14.87 -23.46 -8.87
N ARG A 348 15.57 -24.06 -9.84
CA ARG A 348 15.21 -23.93 -11.26
C ARG A 348 13.75 -24.30 -11.54
N ALA A 349 13.23 -25.31 -10.84
CA ALA A 349 11.83 -25.74 -10.99
C ALA A 349 10.85 -24.71 -10.42
N GLU A 350 11.17 -24.08 -9.31
CA GLU A 350 10.37 -23.01 -8.71
C GLU A 350 10.38 -21.75 -9.56
N LEU A 351 11.53 -21.37 -10.11
CA LEU A 351 11.62 -20.23 -11.01
C LEU A 351 10.79 -20.45 -12.29
N ARG A 352 10.83 -21.67 -12.88
CA ARG A 352 9.96 -22.02 -14.03
C ARG A 352 8.47 -21.94 -13.67
N ARG A 353 8.07 -22.40 -12.47
CA ARG A 353 6.69 -22.26 -12.00
C ARG A 353 6.31 -20.79 -11.81
N ALA A 354 7.21 -19.98 -11.26
CA ALA A 354 6.99 -18.53 -11.11
C ALA A 354 6.84 -17.85 -12.48
N PHE A 355 7.66 -18.19 -13.48
CA PHE A 355 7.51 -17.68 -14.84
C PHE A 355 6.16 -18.08 -15.46
N ALA A 356 5.70 -19.31 -15.26
CA ALA A 356 4.38 -19.75 -15.71
C ALA A 356 3.25 -18.99 -14.98
N GLY A 357 3.41 -18.75 -13.68
CA GLY A 357 2.44 -17.99 -12.87
C GLY A 357 2.36 -16.50 -13.24
N TYR A 358 3.49 -15.90 -13.61
CA TYR A 358 3.59 -14.49 -14.00
C TYR A 358 3.76 -14.28 -15.51
N GLY A 359 3.45 -15.28 -16.33
CA GLY A 359 3.74 -15.28 -17.77
C GLY A 359 3.13 -14.12 -18.56
N GLN A 360 2.03 -13.53 -18.06
CA GLN A 360 1.44 -12.33 -18.66
C GLN A 360 2.15 -11.02 -18.24
N GLU A 361 3.05 -11.07 -17.28
CA GLU A 361 3.78 -9.91 -16.77
C GLU A 361 5.25 -9.92 -17.20
N LEU A 362 5.74 -11.04 -17.75
CA LEU A 362 7.16 -11.26 -18.04
C LEU A 362 7.39 -11.59 -19.51
N ASP A 363 8.37 -10.94 -20.11
CA ASP A 363 9.03 -11.41 -21.34
C ASP A 363 10.23 -12.27 -20.91
N VAL A 364 10.18 -13.59 -21.10
CA VAL A 364 11.20 -14.55 -20.66
C VAL A 364 12.00 -15.02 -21.87
N PHE A 365 13.31 -14.76 -21.88
CA PHE A 365 14.26 -15.18 -22.92
C PHE A 365 15.13 -16.35 -22.43
N GLY A 366 15.25 -16.54 -21.11
CA GLY A 366 15.99 -17.60 -20.46
C GLY A 366 15.90 -17.50 -18.94
N LEU A 367 16.50 -18.45 -18.21
CA LEU A 367 16.45 -18.47 -16.74
C LEU A 367 17.11 -17.24 -16.10
N HIS A 368 18.10 -16.67 -16.74
CA HIS A 368 18.84 -15.49 -16.27
C HIS A 368 18.67 -14.27 -17.19
N SER A 369 17.73 -14.33 -18.13
CA SER A 369 17.42 -13.26 -19.07
C SER A 369 15.92 -13.14 -19.22
N TYR A 370 15.32 -12.24 -18.47
CA TYR A 370 13.90 -11.92 -18.47
C TYR A 370 13.68 -10.50 -17.97
N ARG A 371 12.53 -9.95 -18.30
CA ARG A 371 12.16 -8.57 -17.92
C ARG A 371 10.66 -8.46 -17.73
N LEU A 372 10.21 -7.31 -17.22
CA LEU A 372 8.78 -7.00 -17.23
C LEU A 372 8.32 -6.66 -18.66
N SER A 373 7.13 -7.13 -19.02
CA SER A 373 6.53 -6.76 -20.31
C SER A 373 6.30 -5.26 -20.38
N PRO A 374 6.70 -4.59 -21.49
CA PRO A 374 6.48 -3.14 -21.67
C PRO A 374 5.02 -2.73 -21.59
N GLU A 375 4.09 -3.62 -21.89
CA GLU A 375 2.64 -3.38 -21.81
C GLU A 375 2.15 -3.01 -20.40
N LEU A 376 2.85 -3.50 -19.38
CA LEU A 376 2.52 -3.26 -17.98
C LEU A 376 2.50 -1.78 -17.60
N PHE A 377 3.34 -0.97 -18.24
CA PHE A 377 3.41 0.46 -17.94
C PHE A 377 2.16 1.23 -18.38
N GLY A 378 1.48 0.76 -19.44
CA GLY A 378 0.21 1.33 -19.90
C GLY A 378 -1.05 0.61 -19.38
N ARG A 379 -0.89 -0.53 -18.69
CA ARG A 379 -1.99 -1.40 -18.23
C ARG A 379 -3.07 -0.69 -17.43
N ALA A 380 -2.69 0.27 -16.60
CA ALA A 380 -3.63 1.02 -15.77
C ALA A 380 -4.45 2.07 -16.59
N GLY A 381 -4.55 1.92 -17.91
CA GLY A 381 -5.44 2.69 -18.75
C GLY A 381 -4.94 4.08 -19.14
N ALA A 382 -5.87 4.96 -19.49
CA ALA A 382 -5.61 6.26 -20.11
C ALA A 382 -4.60 7.12 -19.36
N VAL A 383 -4.68 7.18 -18.03
CA VAL A 383 -3.77 8.00 -17.21
C VAL A 383 -2.32 7.48 -17.32
N ALA A 384 -2.13 6.17 -17.33
CA ALA A 384 -0.80 5.56 -17.46
C ALA A 384 -0.21 5.79 -18.85
N VAL A 385 -1.03 5.63 -19.90
CA VAL A 385 -0.65 5.85 -21.30
C VAL A 385 -0.29 7.32 -21.53
N ALA A 386 -1.11 8.25 -21.08
CA ALA A 386 -0.83 9.69 -21.17
C ALA A 386 0.45 10.08 -20.41
N SER A 387 0.69 9.49 -19.24
CA SER A 387 1.92 9.72 -18.48
C SER A 387 3.16 9.30 -19.27
N LEU A 388 3.13 8.15 -19.95
CA LEU A 388 4.24 7.71 -20.80
C LEU A 388 4.47 8.69 -21.97
N ALA A 389 3.39 9.11 -22.64
CA ALA A 389 3.48 10.04 -23.76
C ALA A 389 4.03 11.42 -23.35
N LEU A 390 3.72 11.89 -22.15
CA LEU A 390 4.11 13.19 -21.64
C LEU A 390 5.49 13.19 -20.94
N LEU A 391 6.08 12.03 -20.66
CA LEU A 391 7.35 11.92 -19.94
C LEU A 391 8.48 12.74 -20.57
N PRO A 392 8.70 12.73 -21.90
CA PRO A 392 9.78 13.51 -22.52
C PRO A 392 9.67 15.02 -22.29
N LEU A 393 8.45 15.53 -22.08
CA LEU A 393 8.23 16.96 -21.83
C LEU A 393 8.88 17.46 -20.53
N ALA A 394 9.22 16.56 -19.61
CA ALA A 394 9.92 16.91 -18.38
C ALA A 394 11.30 17.58 -18.65
N VAL A 395 11.86 17.44 -19.85
CA VAL A 395 13.09 18.13 -20.27
C VAL A 395 12.93 19.65 -20.23
N PHE A 396 11.75 20.19 -20.56
CA PHE A 396 11.46 21.62 -20.51
C PHE A 396 11.30 22.18 -19.09
N ALA A 397 11.49 21.31 -18.08
CA ALA A 397 11.54 21.68 -16.67
C ALA A 397 12.70 20.98 -15.94
N HIS A 398 13.74 20.60 -16.67
CA HIS A 398 14.86 19.79 -16.16
C HIS A 398 15.58 20.41 -14.96
N ARG A 399 15.62 21.74 -14.85
CA ARG A 399 16.19 22.46 -13.69
C ARG A 399 15.27 22.53 -12.50
N ARG A 400 13.96 22.34 -12.70
CA ARG A 400 12.99 22.32 -11.61
C ARG A 400 13.05 20.98 -10.90
N MET A 401 12.75 21.01 -9.61
CA MET A 401 12.76 19.81 -8.78
C MET A 401 11.84 18.72 -9.36
N TRP A 402 10.63 19.10 -9.79
CA TRP A 402 9.66 18.15 -10.31
C TRP A 402 10.11 17.49 -11.63
N GLY A 403 10.71 18.26 -12.55
CA GLY A 403 11.19 17.72 -13.82
C GLY A 403 12.30 16.70 -13.63
N ALA A 404 13.28 17.01 -12.78
CA ALA A 404 14.35 16.09 -12.45
C ALA A 404 13.86 14.84 -11.69
N PHE A 405 12.91 15.01 -10.73
CA PHE A 405 12.32 13.88 -9.99
C PHE A 405 11.55 12.95 -10.94
N VAL A 406 10.65 13.50 -11.76
CA VAL A 406 9.84 12.72 -12.70
C VAL A 406 10.73 11.98 -13.69
N LEU A 407 11.69 12.69 -14.32
CA LEU A 407 12.58 12.10 -15.32
C LEU A 407 13.47 11.02 -14.69
N GLY A 408 14.12 11.31 -13.56
CA GLY A 408 15.03 10.39 -12.88
C GLY A 408 14.34 9.15 -12.34
N SER A 409 13.22 9.31 -11.66
CA SER A 409 12.48 8.19 -11.09
C SER A 409 11.88 7.29 -12.16
N MET A 410 11.32 7.88 -13.25
CA MET A 410 10.79 7.09 -14.36
C MET A 410 11.91 6.34 -15.10
N LEU A 411 13.04 7.01 -15.40
CA LEU A 411 14.18 6.36 -16.07
C LEU A 411 14.74 5.22 -15.24
N ALA A 412 14.94 5.40 -13.94
CA ALA A 412 15.41 4.34 -13.05
C ALA A 412 14.45 3.14 -13.04
N THR A 413 13.14 3.41 -12.96
CA THR A 413 12.11 2.36 -13.01
C THR A 413 12.10 1.62 -14.35
N LEU A 414 12.10 2.36 -15.47
CA LEU A 414 12.09 1.78 -16.82
C LEU A 414 13.37 0.97 -17.08
N MET A 415 14.53 1.49 -16.69
CA MET A 415 15.81 0.81 -16.87
C MET A 415 15.83 -0.53 -16.14
N ILE A 416 15.45 -0.57 -14.87
CA ILE A 416 15.42 -1.81 -14.10
C ILE A 416 14.38 -2.77 -14.68
N ALA A 417 13.18 -2.30 -14.99
CA ALA A 417 12.09 -3.14 -15.41
C ALA A 417 12.25 -3.73 -16.81
N LEU A 418 12.83 -2.97 -17.75
CA LEU A 418 12.84 -3.31 -19.17
C LEU A 418 14.16 -3.95 -19.67
N LEU A 419 15.26 -3.87 -18.91
CA LEU A 419 16.53 -4.43 -19.34
C LEU A 419 16.66 -5.88 -18.86
N PRO A 420 16.71 -6.85 -19.79
CA PRO A 420 16.67 -8.29 -19.45
C PRO A 420 17.94 -8.81 -18.76
N PHE A 421 19.00 -7.99 -18.73
CA PHE A 421 20.23 -8.27 -18.00
C PHE A 421 20.30 -7.54 -16.65
N VAL A 422 19.36 -6.63 -16.34
CA VAL A 422 19.26 -5.91 -15.05
C VAL A 422 18.18 -6.51 -14.16
N PHE A 423 16.99 -6.75 -14.73
CA PHE A 423 15.83 -7.19 -13.99
C PHE A 423 16.02 -8.52 -13.22
N PRO A 424 16.75 -9.54 -13.75
CA PRO A 424 17.02 -10.76 -13.00
C PRO A 424 17.78 -10.53 -11.70
N TYR A 425 18.85 -9.73 -11.72
CA TYR A 425 19.60 -9.39 -10.50
C TYR A 425 18.77 -8.65 -9.47
N PHE A 426 17.90 -7.76 -9.94
CA PHE A 426 16.96 -7.07 -9.07
C PHE A 426 15.93 -8.04 -8.47
N ALA A 427 15.42 -8.97 -9.28
CA ALA A 427 14.49 -10.00 -8.82
C ALA A 427 15.14 -10.98 -7.82
N ASP A 428 16.41 -11.30 -8.00
CA ASP A 428 17.15 -12.12 -7.04
C ASP A 428 17.36 -11.40 -5.69
N ALA A 429 17.57 -10.08 -5.73
CA ALA A 429 17.77 -9.28 -4.52
C ALA A 429 16.52 -9.17 -3.63
N ILE A 430 15.32 -9.01 -4.22
CA ILE A 430 14.08 -8.75 -3.46
C ILE A 430 12.96 -9.77 -3.69
N SER A 431 13.21 -10.84 -4.43
CA SER A 431 12.29 -11.82 -5.01
C SER A 431 11.52 -11.34 -6.24
N LEU A 432 11.26 -12.28 -7.17
CA LEU A 432 10.51 -11.98 -8.41
C LEU A 432 9.11 -11.42 -8.11
N SER A 433 8.42 -11.96 -7.11
CA SER A 433 7.10 -11.52 -6.66
C SER A 433 7.09 -10.04 -6.24
N GLN A 434 8.17 -9.53 -5.66
CA GLN A 434 8.31 -8.14 -5.23
C GLN A 434 8.86 -7.23 -6.35
N ALA A 435 9.83 -7.73 -7.11
CA ALA A 435 10.48 -6.98 -8.20
C ALA A 435 9.47 -6.51 -9.26
N ARG A 436 8.49 -7.34 -9.62
CA ARG A 436 7.45 -6.97 -10.59
C ARG A 436 6.58 -5.78 -10.15
N ARG A 437 6.56 -5.44 -8.86
CA ARG A 437 5.81 -4.29 -8.32
C ARG A 437 6.49 -2.93 -8.56
N ILE A 438 7.71 -2.91 -9.09
CA ILE A 438 8.46 -1.66 -9.33
C ILE A 438 7.68 -0.65 -10.18
N ILE A 439 6.85 -1.11 -11.12
CA ILE A 439 6.01 -0.25 -11.96
C ILE A 439 5.03 0.58 -11.12
N ALA A 440 4.56 0.04 -10.00
CA ALA A 440 3.64 0.73 -9.12
C ALA A 440 4.27 1.94 -8.39
N PHE A 441 5.61 2.03 -8.38
CA PHE A 441 6.39 3.13 -7.80
C PHE A 441 6.77 4.20 -8.82
N SER A 442 6.41 4.01 -10.10
CA SER A 442 6.60 5.05 -11.10
C SER A 442 5.72 6.28 -10.80
N PRO A 443 6.26 7.52 -10.86
CA PRO A 443 5.56 8.74 -10.45
C PRO A 443 4.57 9.24 -11.52
N ARG A 444 3.76 8.35 -12.11
CA ARG A 444 2.85 8.64 -13.23
C ARG A 444 1.88 9.81 -13.02
N PRO A 445 1.24 10.00 -11.86
CA PRO A 445 0.38 11.17 -11.63
C PRO A 445 1.16 12.48 -11.70
N PHE A 446 2.39 12.49 -11.17
CA PHE A 446 3.25 13.67 -11.25
C PHE A 446 3.77 13.92 -12.68
N VAL A 447 4.00 12.85 -13.48
CA VAL A 447 4.31 12.98 -14.92
C VAL A 447 3.16 13.63 -15.66
N LEU A 448 1.92 13.19 -15.45
CA LEU A 448 0.73 13.76 -16.09
C LEU A 448 0.57 15.25 -15.76
N VAL A 449 0.69 15.61 -14.49
CA VAL A 449 0.58 17.01 -14.04
C VAL A 449 1.74 17.85 -14.59
N GLY A 450 2.96 17.32 -14.56
CA GLY A 450 4.14 18.01 -15.09
C GLY A 450 4.06 18.25 -16.60
N GLY A 451 3.64 17.24 -17.36
CA GLY A 451 3.40 17.38 -18.80
C GLY A 451 2.30 18.40 -19.11
N ALA A 452 1.21 18.40 -18.34
CA ALA A 452 0.15 19.39 -18.47
C ALA A 452 0.64 20.83 -18.17
N LEU A 453 1.56 21.00 -17.20
CA LEU A 453 2.19 22.31 -16.92
C LEU A 453 3.02 22.83 -18.10
N VAL A 454 3.76 21.97 -18.77
CA VAL A 454 4.51 22.35 -19.98
C VAL A 454 3.55 22.70 -21.13
N LEU A 455 2.57 21.85 -21.39
CA LEU A 455 1.56 22.09 -22.43
C LEU A 455 0.74 23.36 -22.19
N ALA A 456 0.42 23.66 -20.93
CA ALA A 456 -0.27 24.90 -20.57
C ALA A 456 0.56 26.17 -20.90
N GLY A 457 1.89 26.06 -20.93
CA GLY A 457 2.80 27.12 -21.38
C GLY A 457 2.66 27.41 -22.88
N TRP A 458 2.42 26.37 -23.67
CA TRP A 458 2.30 26.50 -25.14
C TRP A 458 0.87 26.78 -25.58
N LEU A 459 -0.10 25.98 -25.09
CA LEU A 459 -1.48 25.96 -25.60
C LEU A 459 -2.42 26.89 -24.82
N ARG A 460 -2.00 27.32 -23.61
CA ARG A 460 -2.84 28.16 -22.74
C ARG A 460 -4.25 27.56 -22.58
N TRP A 461 -5.31 28.34 -22.78
CA TRP A 461 -6.70 27.89 -22.64
C TRP A 461 -7.13 26.85 -23.70
N ALA A 462 -6.48 26.81 -24.88
CA ALA A 462 -6.74 25.78 -25.88
C ALA A 462 -6.37 24.37 -25.40
N LEU A 463 -5.57 24.26 -24.31
CA LEU A 463 -5.27 22.98 -23.71
C LEU A 463 -6.51 22.26 -23.14
N LEU A 464 -7.55 22.97 -22.70
CA LEU A 464 -8.72 22.35 -22.10
C LEU A 464 -9.50 21.47 -23.09
N PRO A 465 -9.94 21.96 -24.26
CA PRO A 465 -10.61 21.10 -25.24
C PRO A 465 -9.67 20.02 -25.80
N VAL A 466 -8.37 20.31 -25.97
CA VAL A 466 -7.37 19.33 -26.42
C VAL A 466 -7.23 18.20 -25.38
N ALA A 467 -7.17 18.52 -24.09
CA ALA A 467 -7.08 17.54 -23.03
C ALA A 467 -8.34 16.67 -22.93
N LEU A 468 -9.53 17.26 -23.09
CA LEU A 468 -10.78 16.49 -23.12
C LEU A 468 -10.82 15.53 -24.32
N ALA A 469 -10.50 16.02 -25.53
CA ALA A 469 -10.46 15.20 -26.73
C ALA A 469 -9.42 14.07 -26.63
N ALA A 470 -8.23 14.37 -26.10
CA ALA A 470 -7.20 13.36 -25.82
C ALA A 470 -7.66 12.36 -24.77
N GLY A 471 -8.32 12.82 -23.70
CA GLY A 471 -8.91 11.97 -22.67
C GLY A 471 -9.92 10.99 -23.26
N ILE A 472 -10.85 11.46 -24.13
CA ILE A 472 -11.81 10.60 -24.82
C ILE A 472 -11.09 9.58 -25.71
N ALA A 473 -10.18 10.03 -26.57
CA ALA A 473 -9.49 9.16 -27.51
C ALA A 473 -8.64 8.08 -26.80
N VAL A 474 -7.87 8.48 -25.78
CA VAL A 474 -7.02 7.55 -25.04
C VAL A 474 -7.84 6.62 -24.16
N GLN A 475 -8.96 7.09 -23.57
CA GLN A 475 -9.83 6.25 -22.76
C GLN A 475 -10.57 5.20 -23.61
N LEU A 476 -10.98 5.53 -24.82
CA LEU A 476 -11.59 4.58 -25.76
C LEU A 476 -10.58 3.53 -26.24
N ALA A 477 -9.32 3.95 -26.50
CA ALA A 477 -8.27 3.04 -26.95
C ALA A 477 -7.71 2.17 -25.82
N TYR A 478 -7.59 2.71 -24.60
CA TYR A 478 -6.97 2.06 -23.43
C TYR A 478 -7.83 2.30 -22.19
N PRO A 479 -8.98 1.62 -22.06
CA PRO A 479 -9.91 1.83 -20.95
C PRO A 479 -9.39 1.40 -19.58
N GLY A 480 -8.30 0.63 -19.52
CA GLY A 480 -7.78 0.04 -18.29
C GLY A 480 -8.15 -1.44 -18.15
N ASP A 481 -7.73 -2.02 -17.05
CA ASP A 481 -7.89 -3.44 -16.77
C ASP A 481 -9.00 -3.65 -15.73
N PHE A 482 -10.24 -3.85 -16.20
CA PHE A 482 -11.41 -4.10 -15.35
C PHE A 482 -11.62 -5.59 -15.02
N GLY A 483 -10.72 -6.47 -15.47
CA GLY A 483 -10.80 -7.91 -15.23
C GLY A 483 -10.39 -8.31 -13.82
N THR A 484 -10.11 -9.60 -13.67
CA THR A 484 -9.51 -10.13 -12.43
C THR A 484 -8.10 -9.56 -12.26
N PRO A 485 -7.58 -9.39 -11.01
CA PRO A 485 -6.30 -8.72 -10.74
C PRO A 485 -5.09 -9.26 -11.51
N TYR A 486 -5.20 -10.44 -12.10
CA TYR A 486 -4.10 -11.15 -12.76
C TYR A 486 -4.37 -11.47 -14.25
N ARG A 487 -5.46 -10.98 -14.82
CA ARG A 487 -5.76 -11.12 -16.25
C ARG A 487 -5.67 -9.79 -16.94
N PHE A 488 -4.80 -9.70 -17.95
CA PHE A 488 -4.79 -8.57 -18.87
C PHE A 488 -6.01 -8.65 -19.77
N VAL A 489 -6.91 -7.71 -19.62
CA VAL A 489 -8.02 -7.53 -20.55
C VAL A 489 -7.56 -6.65 -21.70
N ASN A 490 -6.85 -5.55 -21.36
CA ASN A 490 -6.28 -4.64 -22.34
C ASN A 490 -4.87 -4.26 -21.88
N GLY A 491 -3.84 -4.77 -22.56
CA GLY A 491 -2.46 -4.34 -22.36
C GLY A 491 -2.25 -2.89 -22.81
N GLY A 492 -1.27 -2.21 -22.23
CA GLY A 492 -0.85 -0.90 -22.71
C GLY A 492 -0.05 -1.00 -24.04
N PRO A 493 0.12 0.12 -24.74
CA PRO A 493 0.87 0.15 -25.99
C PRO A 493 2.36 -0.11 -25.76
N ARG A 494 2.82 -1.29 -26.19
CA ARG A 494 4.20 -1.77 -26.05
C ARG A 494 5.22 -0.78 -26.63
N LEU A 495 4.94 -0.30 -27.83
CA LEU A 495 5.79 0.64 -28.55
C LEU A 495 5.92 1.96 -27.83
N LEU A 496 4.83 2.50 -27.27
CA LEU A 496 4.87 3.76 -26.53
C LEU A 496 5.79 3.70 -25.31
N THR A 497 5.84 2.57 -24.59
CA THR A 497 6.75 2.39 -23.47
C THR A 497 8.22 2.51 -23.91
N TRP A 498 8.59 1.89 -25.05
CA TRP A 498 9.94 2.01 -25.61
C TRP A 498 10.25 3.41 -26.14
N ILE A 499 9.29 4.06 -26.79
CA ILE A 499 9.42 5.45 -27.24
C ILE A 499 9.61 6.36 -26.02
N ALA A 500 8.79 6.21 -24.98
CA ALA A 500 8.91 7.00 -23.75
C ALA A 500 10.27 6.80 -23.08
N PHE A 501 10.78 5.56 -23.03
CA PHE A 501 12.09 5.25 -22.46
C PHE A 501 13.21 5.89 -23.29
N GLY A 502 13.25 5.66 -24.60
CA GLY A 502 14.27 6.25 -25.50
C GLY A 502 14.23 7.78 -25.52
N ALA A 503 13.03 8.36 -25.60
CA ALA A 503 12.85 9.81 -25.59
C ALA A 503 13.24 10.44 -24.23
N ALA A 504 13.00 9.77 -23.11
CA ALA A 504 13.43 10.25 -21.81
C ALA A 504 14.96 10.21 -21.65
N ILE A 505 15.64 9.18 -22.19
CA ILE A 505 17.12 9.14 -22.26
C ILE A 505 17.63 10.28 -23.15
N ALA A 506 17.07 10.43 -24.35
CA ALA A 506 17.45 11.52 -25.26
C ALA A 506 17.22 12.90 -24.63
N ALA A 507 16.11 13.08 -23.92
CA ALA A 507 15.79 14.30 -23.18
C ALA A 507 16.84 14.61 -22.09
N LEU A 508 17.26 13.60 -21.32
CA LEU A 508 18.29 13.76 -20.29
C LEU A 508 19.66 14.10 -20.90
N LEU A 509 20.04 13.40 -21.97
CA LEU A 509 21.30 13.69 -22.69
C LEU A 509 21.28 15.09 -23.28
N ALA A 510 20.17 15.48 -23.93
CA ALA A 510 20.00 16.84 -24.46
C ALA A 510 20.10 17.89 -23.34
N ALA A 511 19.47 17.64 -22.17
CA ALA A 511 19.57 18.55 -21.04
C ALA A 511 21.00 18.66 -20.48
N GLY A 512 21.74 17.54 -20.43
CA GLY A 512 23.15 17.54 -20.00
C GLY A 512 24.08 18.27 -20.99
N ILE A 513 23.88 18.06 -22.31
CA ILE A 513 24.75 18.64 -23.35
C ILE A 513 24.39 20.12 -23.64
N LEU A 514 23.10 20.37 -23.86
CA LEU A 514 22.64 21.72 -24.27
C LEU A 514 22.43 22.64 -23.06
N GLY A 515 22.24 22.09 -21.89
CA GLY A 515 22.15 22.82 -20.63
C GLY A 515 21.17 24.01 -20.69
N ARG A 516 21.75 25.24 -20.59
CA ARG A 516 20.95 26.48 -20.59
C ARG A 516 20.26 26.81 -21.90
N ARG A 517 20.62 26.17 -23.02
CA ARG A 517 19.98 26.40 -24.31
C ARG A 517 18.58 25.82 -24.43
N ILE A 518 18.23 24.82 -23.60
CA ILE A 518 16.85 24.32 -23.55
C ILE A 518 15.99 25.30 -22.74
N PRO A 519 14.94 25.89 -23.36
CA PRO A 519 14.06 26.81 -22.65
C PRO A 519 13.29 26.10 -21.54
N GLU A 520 13.22 26.72 -20.37
CA GLU A 520 12.30 26.28 -19.34
C GLU A 520 10.89 26.78 -19.62
N ILE A 521 9.94 25.87 -19.68
CA ILE A 521 8.54 26.17 -19.96
C ILE A 521 7.70 25.79 -18.74
N GLN A 522 6.93 26.77 -18.28
CA GLN A 522 5.93 26.55 -17.24
C GLN A 522 4.71 27.40 -17.53
N GLY A 523 3.61 26.74 -17.79
CA GLY A 523 2.33 27.38 -17.93
C GLY A 523 1.64 27.66 -16.59
N SER A 524 0.45 28.21 -16.65
CA SER A 524 -0.42 28.44 -15.49
C SER A 524 -0.77 27.12 -14.79
N PRO A 525 -0.48 26.96 -13.48
CA PRO A 525 -0.86 25.74 -12.75
C PRO A 525 -2.39 25.54 -12.68
N ALA A 526 -3.17 26.61 -12.73
CA ALA A 526 -4.63 26.52 -12.74
C ALA A 526 -5.13 25.94 -14.07
N ILE A 527 -4.58 26.40 -15.21
CA ILE A 527 -4.92 25.85 -16.53
C ILE A 527 -4.49 24.39 -16.63
N ALA A 528 -3.27 24.07 -16.16
CA ALA A 528 -2.78 22.69 -16.14
C ALA A 528 -3.67 21.76 -15.31
N ALA A 529 -4.09 22.20 -14.13
CA ALA A 529 -5.00 21.43 -13.27
C ALA A 529 -6.37 21.27 -13.93
N ALA A 530 -6.93 22.31 -14.52
CA ALA A 530 -8.18 22.23 -15.26
C ALA A 530 -8.08 21.29 -16.47
N ALA A 531 -6.96 21.30 -17.20
CA ALA A 531 -6.69 20.38 -18.30
C ALA A 531 -6.60 18.92 -17.82
N VAL A 532 -5.91 18.66 -16.69
CA VAL A 532 -5.91 17.33 -16.09
C VAL A 532 -7.33 16.90 -15.73
N VAL A 533 -8.14 17.76 -15.13
CA VAL A 533 -9.55 17.45 -14.84
C VAL A 533 -10.32 17.13 -16.14
N CYS A 534 -10.20 17.94 -17.19
CA CYS A 534 -10.84 17.68 -18.49
C CYS A 534 -10.42 16.32 -19.06
N PHE A 535 -9.12 15.97 -18.99
CA PHE A 535 -8.61 14.67 -19.41
C PHE A 535 -9.20 13.53 -18.59
N LEU A 536 -9.42 13.73 -17.28
CA LEU A 536 -9.93 12.72 -16.37
C LEU A 536 -11.44 12.51 -16.43
N ILE A 537 -12.23 13.43 -17.04
CA ILE A 537 -13.70 13.28 -17.16
C ILE A 537 -14.07 11.93 -17.79
N PRO A 538 -13.59 11.55 -19.00
CA PRO A 538 -13.95 10.26 -19.61
C PRO A 538 -13.46 9.07 -18.80
N VAL A 539 -12.30 9.18 -18.13
CA VAL A 539 -11.80 8.14 -17.22
C VAL A 539 -12.76 7.95 -16.03
N ALA A 540 -13.25 9.05 -15.46
CA ALA A 540 -14.19 9.00 -14.34
C ALA A 540 -15.54 8.42 -14.75
N VAL A 541 -16.08 8.86 -15.89
CA VAL A 541 -17.35 8.33 -16.42
C VAL A 541 -17.25 6.83 -16.65
N HIS A 542 -16.19 6.37 -17.33
CA HIS A 542 -15.97 4.96 -17.60
C HIS A 542 -15.70 4.17 -16.31
N GLY A 543 -14.86 4.69 -15.42
CA GLY A 543 -14.52 4.06 -14.14
C GLY A 543 -15.75 3.85 -13.26
N TYR A 544 -16.58 4.88 -13.09
CA TYR A 544 -17.80 4.77 -12.28
C TYR A 544 -18.89 3.93 -12.94
N SER A 545 -18.96 3.84 -14.27
CA SER A 545 -19.90 2.92 -14.95
C SER A 545 -19.57 1.45 -14.66
N HIS A 546 -18.29 1.13 -14.34
CA HIS A 546 -17.81 -0.19 -13.92
C HIS A 546 -17.67 -0.32 -12.39
N TRP A 547 -18.19 0.62 -11.62
CA TRP A 547 -18.12 0.65 -10.16
C TRP A 547 -19.14 -0.29 -9.54
N THR A 548 -18.88 -1.59 -9.66
CA THR A 548 -19.78 -2.64 -9.17
C THR A 548 -19.07 -3.53 -8.16
N ARG A 549 -19.84 -4.21 -7.31
CA ARG A 549 -19.28 -5.20 -6.40
C ARG A 549 -18.72 -6.38 -7.20
N SER A 550 -17.50 -6.79 -6.86
CA SER A 550 -16.94 -8.00 -7.47
C SER A 550 -17.75 -9.23 -7.05
N PRO A 551 -18.07 -10.16 -7.98
CA PRO A 551 -18.74 -11.42 -7.66
C PRO A 551 -17.99 -12.26 -6.62
N THR A 552 -16.65 -12.15 -6.59
CA THR A 552 -15.77 -12.87 -5.63
C THR A 552 -15.76 -12.25 -4.23
N ALA A 553 -16.47 -11.14 -4.01
CA ALA A 553 -16.45 -10.38 -2.76
C ALA A 553 -17.06 -11.09 -1.55
N ARG A 554 -17.64 -12.26 -1.69
CA ARG A 554 -18.36 -13.00 -0.64
C ARG A 554 -17.80 -14.40 -0.41
N LEU A 555 -16.49 -14.55 -0.42
CA LEU A 555 -15.87 -15.76 0.10
C LEU A 555 -15.78 -15.59 1.62
N GLY A 556 -16.43 -16.46 2.36
CA GLY A 556 -16.41 -16.47 3.81
C GLY A 556 -17.21 -17.65 4.35
N LEU A 557 -16.89 -18.02 5.57
CA LEU A 557 -17.61 -19.07 6.27
C LEU A 557 -19.02 -18.60 6.66
N PRO A 558 -20.01 -19.51 6.70
CA PRO A 558 -21.33 -19.19 7.18
C PRO A 558 -21.28 -18.60 8.60
N GLN A 559 -22.03 -17.54 8.86
CA GLN A 559 -22.04 -16.87 10.18
C GLN A 559 -22.37 -17.84 11.32
N LYS A 560 -23.29 -18.80 11.11
CA LYS A 560 -23.62 -19.83 12.09
C LYS A 560 -22.41 -20.69 12.45
N LEU A 561 -21.56 -21.02 11.48
CA LEU A 561 -20.35 -21.79 11.73
C LEU A 561 -19.34 -20.97 12.52
N VAL A 562 -19.12 -19.71 12.13
CA VAL A 562 -18.23 -18.79 12.86
C VAL A 562 -18.69 -18.62 14.30
N ALA A 563 -20.00 -18.41 14.54
CA ALA A 563 -20.57 -18.32 15.89
C ALA A 563 -20.39 -19.62 16.70
N ALA A 564 -20.55 -20.77 16.07
CA ALA A 564 -20.30 -22.05 16.72
C ALA A 564 -18.81 -22.21 17.11
N VAL A 565 -17.91 -21.86 16.23
CA VAL A 565 -16.46 -21.90 16.54
C VAL A 565 -16.12 -20.96 17.69
N HIS A 566 -16.64 -19.73 17.70
CA HIS A 566 -16.42 -18.81 18.82
C HIS A 566 -16.92 -19.29 20.15
N ARG A 567 -18.03 -20.07 20.17
CA ARG A 567 -18.64 -20.61 21.38
C ARG A 567 -17.87 -21.82 21.92
N GLU A 568 -17.41 -22.69 21.01
CA GLU A 568 -16.95 -24.04 21.38
C GLU A 568 -15.43 -24.16 21.37
N VAL A 569 -14.72 -23.44 20.46
CA VAL A 569 -13.28 -23.55 20.33
C VAL A 569 -12.60 -22.47 21.16
N PRO A 570 -11.76 -22.82 22.12
CA PRO A 570 -11.00 -21.85 22.91
C PRO A 570 -10.07 -21.01 22.02
N LYS A 571 -9.89 -19.74 22.42
CA LYS A 571 -8.93 -18.85 21.76
C LYS A 571 -7.54 -19.45 21.79
N GLY A 572 -6.84 -19.44 20.65
CA GLY A 572 -5.47 -19.96 20.55
C GLY A 572 -5.37 -21.48 20.39
N ASP A 573 -6.48 -22.21 20.32
CA ASP A 573 -6.44 -23.62 19.97
C ASP A 573 -6.15 -23.82 18.48
N VAL A 574 -5.60 -25.00 18.14
CA VAL A 574 -5.34 -25.40 16.76
C VAL A 574 -6.52 -26.16 16.21
N VAL A 575 -7.06 -25.70 15.08
CA VAL A 575 -8.11 -26.38 14.33
C VAL A 575 -7.53 -27.03 13.08
N PHE A 576 -7.73 -28.32 12.92
CA PHE A 576 -7.35 -29.06 11.72
C PHE A 576 -8.51 -29.08 10.71
N SER A 577 -8.24 -28.63 9.49
CA SER A 577 -9.21 -28.60 8.39
C SER A 577 -8.51 -28.71 7.04
N ASP A 578 -9.28 -28.76 5.95
CA ASP A 578 -8.72 -28.49 4.62
C ASP A 578 -8.17 -27.06 4.55
N ALA A 579 -7.18 -26.83 3.68
CA ALA A 579 -6.42 -25.58 3.70
C ALA A 579 -7.26 -24.32 3.44
N LEU A 580 -8.32 -24.40 2.65
CA LEU A 580 -9.15 -23.23 2.35
C LEU A 580 -10.11 -22.93 3.52
N THR A 581 -10.77 -23.97 4.06
CA THR A 581 -11.63 -23.81 5.23
C THR A 581 -10.84 -23.37 6.46
N ALA A 582 -9.63 -23.92 6.68
CA ALA A 582 -8.72 -23.51 7.75
C ALA A 582 -8.33 -22.03 7.61
N TYR A 583 -7.98 -21.61 6.41
CA TYR A 583 -7.56 -20.25 6.10
C TYR A 583 -8.67 -19.23 6.34
N GLU A 584 -9.88 -19.52 5.85
CA GLU A 584 -11.06 -18.69 6.11
C GLU A 584 -11.41 -18.67 7.60
N LEU A 585 -11.30 -19.81 8.29
CA LEU A 585 -11.59 -19.90 9.73
C LEU A 585 -10.68 -18.98 10.55
N GLY A 586 -9.36 -19.01 10.29
CA GLY A 586 -8.39 -18.14 10.96
C GLY A 586 -8.71 -16.66 10.80
N ALA A 587 -9.33 -16.27 9.66
CA ALA A 587 -9.72 -14.88 9.41
C ALA A 587 -10.91 -14.42 10.28
N PHE A 588 -11.81 -15.33 10.68
CA PHE A 588 -13.02 -14.98 11.41
C PHE A 588 -13.02 -15.44 12.87
N ALA A 589 -12.05 -16.25 13.28
CA ALA A 589 -11.90 -16.72 14.65
C ALA A 589 -10.44 -16.65 15.11
N PRO A 590 -10.17 -16.33 16.39
CA PRO A 590 -8.80 -16.20 16.91
C PRO A 590 -8.20 -17.57 17.25
N VAL A 591 -8.05 -18.42 16.23
CA VAL A 591 -7.52 -19.77 16.33
C VAL A 591 -6.27 -19.93 15.47
N TYR A 592 -5.44 -20.93 15.75
CA TYR A 592 -4.39 -21.38 14.86
C TYR A 592 -4.92 -22.46 13.92
N VAL A 593 -4.28 -22.60 12.77
CA VAL A 593 -4.71 -23.55 11.74
C VAL A 593 -3.57 -24.49 11.37
N ASN A 594 -3.92 -25.67 10.84
CA ASN A 594 -2.91 -26.65 10.41
C ASN A 594 -2.32 -26.35 9.04
N ALA A 595 -3.08 -25.74 8.15
CA ALA A 595 -2.68 -25.47 6.77
C ALA A 595 -3.34 -24.20 6.24
N ALA A 596 -2.68 -23.58 5.24
CA ALA A 596 -3.20 -22.44 4.48
C ALA A 596 -2.72 -22.57 3.01
N PRO A 597 -3.30 -21.80 2.06
CA PRO A 597 -2.80 -21.75 0.70
C PRO A 597 -1.33 -21.33 0.65
N THR A 598 -0.52 -22.06 -0.11
CA THR A 598 0.94 -21.86 -0.16
C THR A 598 1.36 -20.50 -0.72
N SER A 599 0.48 -19.84 -1.47
CA SER A 599 0.71 -18.48 -2.01
C SER A 599 0.56 -17.36 -0.96
N HIS A 600 -0.03 -17.64 0.20
CA HIS A 600 -0.34 -16.66 1.24
C HIS A 600 0.48 -16.84 2.53
N VAL A 601 1.30 -17.87 2.61
CA VAL A 601 2.15 -18.18 3.77
C VAL A 601 3.61 -18.22 3.31
N ALA A 602 4.51 -17.67 4.11
CA ALA A 602 5.93 -17.74 3.80
C ALA A 602 6.43 -19.20 3.81
N ASP A 603 7.10 -19.60 2.74
CA ASP A 603 7.69 -20.94 2.60
C ASP A 603 9.03 -21.02 3.32
N THR A 604 8.96 -21.00 4.66
CA THR A 604 10.10 -21.17 5.56
C THR A 604 10.20 -22.62 6.05
N LYS A 605 11.36 -23.00 6.58
CA LYS A 605 11.56 -24.33 7.20
C LYS A 605 10.58 -24.61 8.33
N ALA A 606 10.20 -23.59 9.11
CA ALA A 606 9.23 -23.72 10.19
C ALA A 606 7.80 -23.85 9.67
N ASN A 607 7.42 -23.05 8.67
CA ASN A 607 6.05 -23.03 8.17
C ASN A 607 5.69 -24.24 7.32
N ARG A 608 6.60 -24.78 6.54
CA ARG A 608 6.40 -25.96 5.67
C ARG A 608 5.04 -26.00 4.95
N PRO A 609 4.60 -24.92 4.27
CA PRO A 609 3.20 -24.81 3.81
C PRO A 609 2.83 -25.90 2.80
N THR A 610 3.77 -26.32 1.94
CA THR A 610 3.55 -27.40 0.98
C THR A 610 3.34 -28.76 1.67
N ALA A 611 4.10 -29.07 2.73
CA ALA A 611 3.96 -30.29 3.48
C ALA A 611 2.62 -30.30 4.24
N ARG A 612 2.27 -29.19 4.92
CA ARG A 612 0.98 -29.04 5.61
C ARG A 612 -0.22 -29.21 4.68
N LEU A 613 -0.13 -28.64 3.47
CA LEU A 613 -1.18 -28.81 2.46
C LEU A 613 -1.31 -30.28 2.00
N LYS A 614 -0.18 -30.97 1.79
CA LYS A 614 -0.19 -32.40 1.43
C LYS A 614 -0.77 -33.25 2.55
N ASP A 615 -0.41 -32.99 3.80
CA ASP A 615 -0.90 -33.71 4.97
C ASP A 615 -2.41 -33.50 5.17
N ALA A 616 -2.90 -32.27 5.03
CA ALA A 616 -4.33 -31.99 5.08
C ALA A 616 -5.10 -32.75 3.97
N ARG A 617 -4.60 -32.70 2.73
CA ARG A 617 -5.20 -33.42 1.60
C ARG A 617 -5.20 -34.94 1.82
N ARG A 618 -4.08 -35.50 2.27
CA ARG A 618 -3.95 -36.93 2.55
C ARG A 618 -4.93 -37.36 3.64
N PHE A 619 -5.03 -36.60 4.74
CA PHE A 619 -5.93 -36.90 5.85
C PHE A 619 -7.39 -36.99 5.39
N PHE A 620 -7.87 -35.99 4.65
CA PHE A 620 -9.27 -35.96 4.24
C PHE A 620 -9.59 -36.95 3.09
N ARG A 621 -8.65 -37.17 2.16
CA ARG A 621 -8.85 -38.13 1.06
C ARG A 621 -8.77 -39.58 1.52
N ASP A 622 -7.75 -39.91 2.31
CA ASP A 622 -7.39 -41.30 2.63
C ASP A 622 -7.91 -41.71 4.02
N ARG A 623 -8.70 -40.85 4.66
CA ARG A 623 -9.18 -41.03 6.06
C ARG A 623 -8.01 -41.34 7.00
N GLY A 624 -6.98 -40.49 6.95
CA GLY A 624 -5.73 -40.70 7.65
C GLY A 624 -5.89 -40.86 9.17
N PRO A 625 -4.85 -41.36 9.86
CA PRO A 625 -4.92 -41.60 11.29
C PRO A 625 -5.00 -40.27 12.06
N LEU A 626 -5.71 -40.31 13.20
CA LEU A 626 -5.86 -39.16 14.10
C LEU A 626 -4.56 -38.67 14.72
N SER A 627 -3.50 -39.48 14.65
CA SER A 627 -2.15 -39.04 15.01
C SER A 627 -1.67 -37.86 14.17
N LEU A 628 -2.15 -37.73 12.92
CA LEU A 628 -1.76 -36.62 12.04
C LEU A 628 -2.31 -35.27 12.51
N PRO A 629 -3.61 -35.04 12.77
CA PRO A 629 -4.06 -33.81 13.41
C PRO A 629 -3.38 -33.53 14.75
N ARG A 630 -3.17 -34.55 15.58
CA ARG A 630 -2.50 -34.43 16.89
C ARG A 630 -1.06 -33.97 16.76
N SER A 631 -0.31 -34.39 15.71
CA SER A 631 1.07 -33.93 15.47
C SER A 631 1.16 -32.43 15.18
N TYR A 632 0.06 -31.78 14.79
CA TYR A 632 -0.09 -30.32 14.66
C TYR A 632 -0.59 -29.66 15.95
N GLY A 633 -0.74 -30.40 17.05
CA GLY A 633 -1.33 -29.91 18.30
C GLY A 633 -2.83 -29.61 18.16
N ALA A 634 -3.50 -30.18 17.16
CA ALA A 634 -4.92 -29.93 16.94
C ALA A 634 -5.80 -30.83 17.83
N HIS A 635 -6.67 -30.19 18.60
CA HIS A 635 -7.72 -30.83 19.39
C HIS A 635 -9.08 -30.76 18.70
N TRP A 636 -9.20 -29.97 17.65
CA TRP A 636 -10.41 -29.68 16.91
C TRP A 636 -10.26 -30.10 15.46
N LEU A 637 -11.29 -30.79 14.94
CA LEU A 637 -11.38 -31.14 13.52
C LEU A 637 -12.61 -30.43 12.94
N LEU A 638 -12.40 -29.57 11.95
CA LEU A 638 -13.45 -28.92 11.17
C LEU A 638 -13.56 -29.56 9.79
N VAL A 639 -14.74 -30.05 9.45
CA VAL A 639 -15.00 -30.71 8.16
C VAL A 639 -15.99 -29.90 7.33
N ASP A 640 -15.53 -29.26 6.25
CA ASP A 640 -16.43 -28.66 5.27
C ASP A 640 -16.80 -29.74 4.22
N ARG A 641 -18.00 -30.29 4.35
CA ARG A 641 -18.50 -31.34 3.46
C ARG A 641 -18.54 -30.91 1.98
N ARG A 642 -18.69 -29.64 1.70
CA ARG A 642 -18.70 -29.13 0.31
C ARG A 642 -17.35 -29.27 -0.35
N ARG A 643 -16.26 -29.23 0.43
CA ARG A 643 -14.88 -29.28 -0.07
C ARG A 643 -14.24 -30.67 0.04
N VAL A 644 -14.58 -31.42 1.06
CA VAL A 644 -13.95 -32.72 1.34
C VAL A 644 -14.91 -33.90 1.18
N GLY A 645 -16.19 -33.67 0.80
CA GLY A 645 -17.20 -34.72 0.64
C GLY A 645 -17.72 -35.28 1.96
N ASN A 646 -18.48 -36.39 1.89
CA ASN A 646 -19.10 -37.05 3.05
C ASN A 646 -18.08 -37.89 3.82
N VAL A 647 -17.18 -37.24 4.51
CA VAL A 647 -16.21 -37.92 5.38
C VAL A 647 -16.86 -38.09 6.78
N ARG A 648 -17.02 -39.34 7.26
CA ARG A 648 -17.48 -39.64 8.60
C ARG A 648 -16.28 -40.03 9.46
N PHE A 649 -16.03 -39.25 10.52
CA PHE A 649 -15.08 -39.62 11.57
C PHE A 649 -15.83 -39.95 12.85
N ARG A 650 -15.42 -41.01 13.55
CA ARG A 650 -15.86 -41.31 14.92
C ARG A 650 -14.98 -40.52 15.89
N LEU A 651 -15.34 -39.27 16.13
CA LEU A 651 -14.56 -38.34 16.96
C LEU A 651 -15.46 -37.70 18.01
N PRO A 652 -14.96 -37.47 19.23
CA PRO A 652 -15.75 -36.91 20.33
C PRO A 652 -16.14 -35.44 20.10
N ARG A 653 -15.48 -34.72 19.20
CA ARG A 653 -15.81 -33.32 18.87
C ARG A 653 -15.57 -33.05 17.38
N VAL A 654 -16.63 -33.16 16.62
CA VAL A 654 -16.62 -32.87 15.17
C VAL A 654 -17.63 -31.77 14.88
N TYR A 655 -17.16 -30.66 14.32
CA TYR A 655 -18.06 -29.65 13.78
C TYR A 655 -18.31 -29.95 12.32
N VAL A 656 -19.54 -30.20 11.99
CA VAL A 656 -19.99 -30.35 10.61
C VAL A 656 -20.75 -29.09 10.25
N GLY A 657 -20.15 -28.23 9.42
CA GLY A 657 -20.88 -27.13 8.82
C GLY A 657 -21.90 -27.70 7.83
N SER A 658 -23.17 -27.61 8.15
CA SER A 658 -24.25 -27.77 7.16
C SER A 658 -24.70 -26.39 6.69
N ARG A 659 -25.19 -26.31 5.45
CA ARG A 659 -25.88 -25.11 4.93
C ARG A 659 -27.02 -24.70 5.83
#